data_afcd93231a923e313f1db89b07d03b04
#
_entry.id   afcd93231a923e313f1db89b07d03b04
#
_cell.length_a   1.000
_cell.length_b   1.000
_cell.length_c   1.000
_cell.angle_alpha   90.00
_cell.angle_beta   90.00
_cell.angle_gamma   90.00
#
_symmetry.space_group_name_H-M   'P 1'
#
loop_
_entity.id
_entity.type
_entity.pdbx_description
1 polymer ?
#
loop_
_entity_poly.entity_id
_entity_poly.type
_entity_poly.pdbx_seq_one_letter_code
_entity_poly.pdbx_strand_id
1 'polypeptide(L)'
;MSPFVVMRKRIAFLFLCVSAFLVVLIIRLGFVQLSQGADLRKKADDSHFRGVPVAPKRGNIEDRQGNVLAMSVSSETVYAIPAEVRQSGRAKEMAATLSQILGQPAAEVEGHITKRTALEYVQKRVKPEVAAQVRALALPGIGTTEDSQRYYPNGILASHIIGYAGIDNQGLEGIELTRDSELKGISGSILQEFGANGIPLPQAEHQYLAPKQGNTVRLTIDKNIQAFAERELQKLMSGQGINMNGQVPKSASILAMDPNTGEMLALASAPTFDPNHYQDADPSTRRNIAIQNGYEPGSTFKIITLAAALEEKKIKLTEHFFDKGAYTVLGKNVRCWKAGGHGDQTYMQVAENSCNPGFIEMGQRLGMDAFYKYLRDFGFGQKTGIEMSGEALGILANKKKATALDLATMSIGQTNNVTPIQLLTAVSAVANGGTLMKPQLVKEIVGSSGRVVTPFKKEEVRRVISEDTSKLEREVLESVVTNGTGRRSFLPGYRVAGKTGTAQKVANGGYIQGEYVASFVAFAPADKPRLAMLAVVDGTPFYGGVVAAPVLQSVMLDSLRYLGIKPDTAAPMTPGKPLPGLEFPPIKKAGTVPSVLGLPLAEAEKALTGAGFKAITEGQGEMVLDQIPHGDAQVEAGSNILLYLGKDAATPTLANWWEDQDEDVSAMQSLTGRVPISASPLGR
;
A
#
# COMPACT_ATOMS: atom_id res chain seq x y z
N MET A 1 14.34 102.24 -3.78
CA MET A 1 13.31 101.32 -3.20
C MET A 1 13.51 101.28 -1.72
N SER A 2 12.43 101.52 -0.95
CA SER A 2 12.50 101.51 0.52
C SER A 2 12.88 100.11 1.02
N PRO A 3 13.76 99.94 2.05
CA PRO A 3 14.20 98.66 2.58
C PRO A 3 13.03 97.78 2.98
N PHE A 4 11.92 98.37 3.33
CA PHE A 4 10.63 97.71 3.69
C PHE A 4 9.94 96.95 2.56
N VAL A 5 10.04 97.46 1.30
CA VAL A 5 9.48 96.83 0.12
C VAL A 5 10.29 95.62 -0.30
N VAL A 6 11.62 95.64 -0.14
CA VAL A 6 12.53 94.53 -0.42
C VAL A 6 12.32 93.41 0.57
N MET A 7 12.09 93.73 1.86
CA MET A 7 11.82 92.78 2.91
C MET A 7 10.49 92.08 2.71
N ARG A 8 9.41 92.79 2.36
CA ARG A 8 8.10 92.22 2.02
C ARG A 8 8.15 91.26 0.84
N LYS A 9 8.92 91.61 -0.24
CA LYS A 9 9.11 90.69 -1.36
C LYS A 9 9.89 89.46 -1.01
N ARG A 10 10.88 89.54 -0.14
CA ARG A 10 11.64 88.36 0.35
C ARG A 10 10.78 87.48 1.24
N ILE A 11 9.95 88.05 2.11
CA ILE A 11 9.01 87.27 2.94
C ILE A 11 7.94 86.61 2.09
N ALA A 12 7.38 87.32 1.08
CA ALA A 12 6.39 86.76 0.18
C ALA A 12 7.00 85.63 -0.69
N PHE A 13 8.26 85.78 -1.11
CA PHE A 13 8.97 84.71 -1.83
C PHE A 13 9.25 83.49 -0.95
N LEU A 14 9.70 83.68 0.28
CA LEU A 14 9.87 82.60 1.25
C LEU A 14 8.54 81.88 1.54
N PHE A 15 7.47 82.64 1.71
CA PHE A 15 6.13 82.06 1.91
C PHE A 15 5.69 81.24 0.72
N LEU A 16 5.96 81.71 -0.50
CA LEU A 16 5.64 80.98 -1.75
C LEU A 16 6.46 79.70 -1.87
N CYS A 17 7.75 79.72 -1.51
CA CYS A 17 8.60 78.53 -1.48
C CYS A 17 8.13 77.48 -0.47
N VAL A 18 7.79 77.92 0.74
CA VAL A 18 7.26 77.04 1.79
C VAL A 18 5.88 76.44 1.37
N SER A 19 5.01 77.25 0.78
CA SER A 19 3.70 76.79 0.29
C SER A 19 3.88 75.78 -0.86
N ALA A 20 4.78 76.05 -1.81
CA ALA A 20 5.10 75.09 -2.88
C ALA A 20 5.68 73.80 -2.36
N PHE A 21 6.56 73.83 -1.36
CA PHE A 21 7.09 72.65 -0.70
C PHE A 21 5.98 71.85 0.01
N LEU A 22 5.06 72.53 0.72
CA LEU A 22 3.92 71.85 1.38
C LEU A 22 3.01 71.17 0.35
N VAL A 23 2.75 71.80 -0.81
CA VAL A 23 1.97 71.19 -1.90
C VAL A 23 2.63 69.92 -2.42
N VAL A 24 3.98 69.96 -2.64
CA VAL A 24 4.76 68.77 -3.08
C VAL A 24 4.67 67.67 -2.01
N LEU A 25 4.76 68.01 -0.72
CA LEU A 25 4.58 67.01 0.37
C LEU A 25 3.22 66.39 0.36
N ILE A 26 2.13 67.18 0.17
CA ILE A 26 0.76 66.70 0.13
C ILE A 26 0.55 65.76 -1.05
N ILE A 27 1.07 66.13 -2.25
CA ILE A 27 1.02 65.27 -3.46
C ILE A 27 1.79 63.99 -3.19
N ARG A 28 2.99 64.05 -2.59
CA ARG A 28 3.80 62.88 -2.26
C ARG A 28 3.09 61.97 -1.26
N LEU A 29 2.47 62.56 -0.22
CA LEU A 29 1.72 61.82 0.78
C LEU A 29 0.50 61.15 0.18
N GLY A 30 -0.24 61.84 -0.70
CA GLY A 30 -1.35 61.31 -1.46
C GLY A 30 -0.91 60.13 -2.35
N PHE A 31 0.20 60.25 -3.04
CA PHE A 31 0.75 59.18 -3.85
C PHE A 31 1.11 57.94 -3.01
N VAL A 32 1.80 58.12 -1.89
CA VAL A 32 2.16 57.06 -0.95
C VAL A 32 0.90 56.40 -0.39
N GLN A 33 -0.08 57.15 0.02
CA GLN A 33 -1.34 56.60 0.64
C GLN A 33 -2.25 55.92 -0.38
N LEU A 34 -2.44 56.51 -1.57
CA LEU A 34 -3.39 56.02 -2.55
C LEU A 34 -2.81 54.97 -3.52
N SER A 35 -1.54 55.14 -3.92
CA SER A 35 -0.89 54.25 -4.88
C SER A 35 -0.07 53.14 -4.23
N GLN A 36 0.63 53.45 -3.12
CA GLN A 36 1.49 52.48 -2.44
C GLN A 36 0.92 51.99 -1.12
N GLY A 37 -0.23 52.50 -0.66
CA GLY A 37 -0.78 52.24 0.66
C GLY A 37 -1.06 50.76 0.90
N ALA A 38 -1.62 50.06 -0.07
CA ALA A 38 -1.92 48.63 0.02
C ALA A 38 -0.63 47.79 0.13
N ASP A 39 0.40 48.08 -0.67
CA ASP A 39 1.68 47.37 -0.63
C ASP A 39 2.49 47.68 0.64
N LEU A 40 2.47 48.96 1.10
CA LEU A 40 3.13 49.33 2.34
C LEU A 40 2.44 48.77 3.56
N ARG A 41 1.09 48.70 3.55
CA ARG A 41 0.32 48.04 4.59
C ARG A 41 0.64 46.56 4.66
N LYS A 42 0.65 45.86 3.50
CA LYS A 42 1.05 44.47 3.44
C LYS A 42 2.46 44.23 3.98
N LYS A 43 3.44 45.06 3.59
CA LYS A 43 4.81 44.99 4.11
C LYS A 43 4.93 45.30 5.61
N ALA A 44 4.09 46.17 6.12
CA ALA A 44 4.00 46.45 7.55
C ALA A 44 3.38 45.26 8.29
N ASP A 45 2.28 44.71 7.79
CA ASP A 45 1.63 43.52 8.34
C ASP A 45 2.59 42.32 8.32
N ASP A 46 3.31 42.07 7.21
CA ASP A 46 4.34 41.02 7.08
C ASP A 46 5.52 41.21 8.05
N SER A 47 5.81 42.45 8.49
CA SER A 47 6.88 42.78 9.45
C SER A 47 6.43 42.70 10.90
N HIS A 48 5.16 43.05 11.17
CA HIS A 48 4.59 43.10 12.51
C HIS A 48 3.99 41.78 12.96
N PHE A 49 3.45 40.98 12.02
CA PHE A 49 2.87 39.69 12.33
C PHE A 49 3.78 38.56 11.91
N ARG A 50 4.14 37.69 12.82
CA ARG A 50 4.80 36.43 12.52
C ARG A 50 3.83 35.29 12.83
N GLY A 51 3.60 34.45 11.83
CA GLY A 51 2.79 33.25 11.97
C GLY A 51 3.62 32.08 12.46
N VAL A 52 3.30 31.52 13.61
CA VAL A 52 3.76 30.17 13.97
C VAL A 52 2.77 29.20 13.29
N PRO A 53 3.23 28.38 12.34
CA PRO A 53 2.34 27.45 11.67
C PRO A 53 1.84 26.40 12.64
N VAL A 54 0.53 26.11 12.58
CA VAL A 54 -0.11 25.01 13.31
C VAL A 54 -0.38 23.89 12.33
N ALA A 55 0.22 22.74 12.57
CA ALA A 55 0.10 21.60 11.68
C ALA A 55 -1.33 21.01 11.71
N PRO A 56 -1.93 20.73 10.54
CA PRO A 56 -3.21 20.03 10.50
C PRO A 56 -3.01 18.56 10.86
N LYS A 57 -4.01 17.93 11.45
CA LYS A 57 -4.03 16.47 11.54
C LYS A 57 -4.27 15.90 10.14
N ARG A 58 -3.38 15.00 9.72
CA ARG A 58 -3.54 14.24 8.49
C ARG A 58 -4.76 13.32 8.60
N GLY A 59 -5.60 13.26 7.57
CA GLY A 59 -6.82 12.45 7.56
C GLY A 59 -6.54 10.96 7.72
N ASN A 60 -7.50 10.21 8.21
CA ASN A 60 -7.37 8.77 8.38
C ASN A 60 -7.31 8.03 7.04
N ILE A 61 -6.66 6.86 7.03
CA ILE A 61 -6.85 5.84 6.02
C ILE A 61 -7.61 4.71 6.70
N GLU A 62 -8.73 4.33 6.10
CA GLU A 62 -9.64 3.31 6.61
C GLU A 62 -9.80 2.17 5.60
N ASP A 63 -10.12 0.98 6.08
CA ASP A 63 -10.57 -0.12 5.24
C ASP A 63 -12.00 0.12 4.70
N ARG A 64 -12.54 -0.83 3.92
CA ARG A 64 -13.88 -0.72 3.32
C ARG A 64 -15.02 -0.62 4.34
N GLN A 65 -14.81 -1.02 5.58
CA GLN A 65 -15.78 -1.05 6.67
C GLN A 65 -15.60 0.12 7.64
N GLY A 66 -14.56 0.94 7.48
CA GLY A 66 -14.25 2.06 8.35
C GLY A 66 -13.28 1.73 9.47
N ASN A 67 -12.64 0.56 9.46
CA ASN A 67 -11.57 0.23 10.40
C ASN A 67 -10.32 1.06 10.07
N VAL A 68 -9.74 1.68 11.09
CA VAL A 68 -8.58 2.55 10.92
C VAL A 68 -7.33 1.73 10.59
N LEU A 69 -6.68 2.07 9.48
CA LEU A 69 -5.39 1.51 9.04
C LEU A 69 -4.24 2.49 9.24
N ALA A 70 -4.51 3.80 9.18
CA ALA A 70 -3.55 4.85 9.49
C ALA A 70 -4.28 6.06 10.08
N MET A 71 -3.71 6.66 11.12
CA MET A 71 -4.28 7.83 11.80
C MET A 71 -3.18 8.81 12.22
N SER A 72 -3.59 10.02 12.58
CA SER A 72 -2.70 11.02 13.15
C SER A 72 -2.89 11.09 14.64
N VAL A 73 -1.81 10.93 15.38
CA VAL A 73 -1.77 11.09 16.83
C VAL A 73 -1.25 12.48 17.17
N SER A 74 -1.77 13.07 18.25
CA SER A 74 -1.34 14.39 18.71
C SER A 74 0.08 14.30 19.27
N SER A 75 0.94 15.19 18.82
CA SER A 75 2.30 15.40 19.33
C SER A 75 2.53 16.91 19.41
N GLU A 76 3.69 17.32 19.89
CA GLU A 76 4.08 18.72 19.90
C GLU A 76 5.47 18.89 19.29
N THR A 77 5.73 20.07 18.74
CA THR A 77 7.06 20.44 18.23
C THR A 77 7.61 21.54 19.11
N VAL A 78 8.82 21.36 19.64
CA VAL A 78 9.57 22.39 20.35
C VAL A 78 10.25 23.28 19.33
N TYR A 79 10.00 24.57 19.40
CA TYR A 79 10.62 25.56 18.53
C TYR A 79 11.35 26.64 19.33
N ALA A 80 12.30 27.28 18.66
CA ALA A 80 13.01 28.45 19.16
C ALA A 80 12.76 29.66 18.27
N ILE A 81 12.75 30.85 18.87
CA ILE A 81 12.89 32.15 18.24
C ILE A 81 14.32 32.61 18.55
N PRO A 82 15.32 32.31 17.66
CA PRO A 82 16.72 32.48 18.02
C PRO A 82 17.15 33.92 18.34
N ALA A 83 16.41 34.90 17.85
CA ALA A 83 16.62 36.31 18.18
C ALA A 83 16.42 36.58 19.68
N GLU A 84 15.33 36.03 20.28
CA GLU A 84 15.02 36.19 21.69
C GLU A 84 15.99 35.40 22.58
N VAL A 85 16.34 34.18 22.16
CA VAL A 85 17.34 33.36 22.86
C VAL A 85 18.69 34.11 22.92
N ARG A 86 19.16 34.69 21.80
CA ARG A 86 20.41 35.46 21.79
C ARG A 86 20.34 36.73 22.66
N GLN A 87 19.17 37.42 22.66
CA GLN A 87 18.99 38.61 23.45
C GLN A 87 18.99 38.31 24.97
N SER A 88 18.55 37.11 25.39
CA SER A 88 18.61 36.67 26.78
C SER A 88 20.03 36.48 27.32
N GLY A 89 21.01 36.29 26.47
CA GLY A 89 22.40 35.99 26.84
C GLY A 89 22.63 34.65 27.52
N ARG A 90 21.56 33.78 27.64
CA ARG A 90 21.56 32.53 28.42
C ARG A 90 21.53 31.28 27.51
N ALA A 91 21.90 31.38 26.24
CA ALA A 91 21.76 30.29 25.28
C ALA A 91 22.36 28.95 25.74
N LYS A 92 23.59 28.98 26.31
CA LYS A 92 24.28 27.77 26.80
C LYS A 92 23.54 27.10 27.97
N GLU A 93 23.08 27.89 28.92
CA GLU A 93 22.31 27.38 30.07
C GLU A 93 20.96 26.77 29.61
N MET A 94 20.28 27.47 28.70
CA MET A 94 19.04 26.99 28.12
C MET A 94 19.24 25.71 27.32
N ALA A 95 20.32 25.62 26.52
CA ALA A 95 20.65 24.41 25.78
C ALA A 95 20.96 23.23 26.72
N ALA A 96 21.66 23.44 27.81
CA ALA A 96 21.95 22.39 28.80
C ALA A 96 20.65 21.88 29.48
N THR A 97 19.74 22.77 29.83
CA THR A 97 18.44 22.41 30.43
C THR A 97 17.54 21.66 29.44
N LEU A 98 17.43 22.16 28.22
CA LEU A 98 16.64 21.52 27.17
C LEU A 98 17.23 20.16 26.76
N SER A 99 18.55 20.03 26.72
CA SER A 99 19.26 18.77 26.44
C SER A 99 18.83 17.63 27.38
N GLN A 100 18.68 17.92 28.69
CA GLN A 100 18.25 16.93 29.67
C GLN A 100 16.80 16.47 29.44
N ILE A 101 15.92 17.38 29.04
CA ILE A 101 14.49 17.09 28.83
C ILE A 101 14.26 16.40 27.48
N LEU A 102 14.98 16.87 26.44
CA LEU A 102 14.78 16.41 25.05
C LEU A 102 15.64 15.18 24.71
N GLY A 103 16.60 14.78 25.58
CA GLY A 103 17.50 13.67 25.31
C GLY A 103 18.50 13.91 24.17
N GLN A 104 18.73 15.18 23.77
CA GLN A 104 19.64 15.54 22.68
C GLN A 104 20.96 16.11 23.23
N PRO A 105 22.08 16.01 22.49
CA PRO A 105 23.34 16.64 22.88
C PRO A 105 23.19 18.17 23.03
N ALA A 106 23.68 18.74 24.13
CA ALA A 106 23.55 20.17 24.42
C ALA A 106 24.13 21.07 23.31
N ALA A 107 25.21 20.65 22.65
CA ALA A 107 25.80 21.37 21.53
C ALA A 107 24.90 21.44 20.29
N GLU A 108 24.13 20.40 20.03
CA GLU A 108 23.15 20.35 18.93
C GLU A 108 21.97 21.28 19.25
N VAL A 109 21.42 21.20 20.47
CA VAL A 109 20.37 22.08 20.93
C VAL A 109 20.83 23.55 20.88
N GLU A 110 22.07 23.88 21.33
CA GLU A 110 22.63 25.22 21.24
C GLU A 110 22.72 25.68 19.78
N GLY A 111 23.13 24.80 18.86
CA GLY A 111 23.18 25.08 17.44
C GLY A 111 21.82 25.48 16.86
N HIS A 112 20.76 24.77 17.25
CA HIS A 112 19.38 25.09 16.84
C HIS A 112 18.90 26.41 17.42
N ILE A 113 18.97 26.59 18.75
CA ILE A 113 18.40 27.78 19.41
C ILE A 113 19.17 29.09 19.15
N THR A 114 20.39 29.02 18.60
CA THR A 114 21.19 30.21 18.26
C THR A 114 21.33 30.50 16.76
N LYS A 115 20.69 29.67 15.91
CA LYS A 115 20.72 29.79 14.46
C LYS A 115 20.24 31.17 13.99
N ARG A 116 20.72 31.66 12.83
CA ARG A 116 20.30 32.97 12.28
C ARG A 116 19.03 32.84 11.43
N THR A 117 17.96 32.31 12.04
CA THR A 117 16.63 32.16 11.44
C THR A 117 15.60 32.91 12.28
N ALA A 118 14.43 33.18 11.72
CA ALA A 118 13.34 33.81 12.43
C ALA A 118 12.66 32.84 13.43
N LEU A 119 12.54 31.57 12.99
CA LEU A 119 12.02 30.45 13.77
C LEU A 119 12.88 29.24 13.43
N GLU A 120 13.17 28.40 14.43
CA GLU A 120 13.89 27.13 14.24
C GLU A 120 13.20 26.02 15.04
N TYR A 121 13.01 24.85 14.45
CA TYR A 121 12.50 23.69 15.16
C TYR A 121 13.65 23.00 15.89
N VAL A 122 13.53 22.88 17.22
CA VAL A 122 14.55 22.22 18.06
C VAL A 122 14.31 20.71 18.02
N GLN A 123 13.08 20.29 18.25
CA GLN A 123 12.69 18.88 18.14
C GLN A 123 11.22 18.78 17.73
N LYS A 124 10.97 17.98 16.68
CA LYS A 124 9.62 17.65 16.23
C LYS A 124 9.10 16.41 16.95
N ARG A 125 7.76 16.30 17.04
CA ARG A 125 7.05 15.10 17.51
C ARG A 125 7.46 14.67 18.91
N VAL A 126 7.60 15.63 19.82
CA VAL A 126 7.82 15.33 21.23
C VAL A 126 6.52 14.91 21.91
N LYS A 127 6.63 14.05 22.92
CA LYS A 127 5.50 13.62 23.76
C LYS A 127 4.86 14.85 24.43
N PRO A 128 3.52 14.89 24.60
CA PRO A 128 2.84 16.02 25.29
C PRO A 128 3.41 16.31 26.68
N GLU A 129 3.84 15.28 27.42
CA GLU A 129 4.44 15.40 28.75
C GLU A 129 5.79 16.11 28.69
N VAL A 130 6.62 15.81 27.69
CA VAL A 130 7.92 16.45 27.45
C VAL A 130 7.70 17.92 27.04
N ALA A 131 6.74 18.16 26.15
CA ALA A 131 6.36 19.52 25.77
C ALA A 131 5.85 20.35 26.96
N ALA A 132 5.06 19.75 27.86
CA ALA A 132 4.60 20.38 29.08
C ALA A 132 5.77 20.77 30.00
N GLN A 133 6.78 19.91 30.14
CA GLN A 133 8.01 20.21 30.90
C GLN A 133 8.76 21.40 30.28
N VAL A 134 8.89 21.43 28.94
CA VAL A 134 9.53 22.55 28.24
C VAL A 134 8.77 23.86 28.48
N ARG A 135 7.41 23.84 28.38
CA ARG A 135 6.58 25.03 28.66
C ARG A 135 6.71 25.52 30.10
N ALA A 136 6.81 24.61 31.06
CA ALA A 136 6.94 24.95 32.48
C ALA A 136 8.26 25.67 32.78
N LEU A 137 9.29 25.55 31.95
CA LEU A 137 10.55 26.29 32.10
C LEU A 137 10.42 27.77 31.78
N ALA A 138 9.38 28.20 31.06
CA ALA A 138 9.16 29.57 30.63
C ALA A 138 10.43 30.25 30.05
N LEU A 139 11.20 29.55 29.22
CA LEU A 139 12.46 30.03 28.65
C LEU A 139 12.21 31.07 27.56
N PRO A 140 12.91 32.23 27.57
CA PRO A 140 12.75 33.23 26.54
C PRO A 140 13.03 32.69 25.13
N GLY A 141 12.06 32.88 24.22
CA GLY A 141 12.20 32.45 22.83
C GLY A 141 12.11 30.94 22.61
N ILE A 142 11.72 30.15 23.60
CA ILE A 142 11.42 28.73 23.47
C ILE A 142 9.93 28.51 23.64
N GLY A 143 9.32 27.81 22.72
CA GLY A 143 7.89 27.49 22.74
C GLY A 143 7.60 26.11 22.20
N THR A 144 6.33 25.71 22.36
CA THR A 144 5.82 24.47 21.74
C THR A 144 4.63 24.81 20.85
N THR A 145 4.45 24.07 19.80
CA THR A 145 3.30 24.17 18.89
C THR A 145 2.70 22.80 18.69
N GLU A 146 1.39 22.76 18.49
CA GLU A 146 0.70 21.54 18.13
C GLU A 146 1.31 20.94 16.86
N ASP A 147 1.53 19.65 16.88
CA ASP A 147 2.01 18.83 15.78
C ASP A 147 1.25 17.50 15.76
N SER A 148 1.48 16.70 14.73
CA SER A 148 0.87 15.39 14.64
C SER A 148 1.88 14.36 14.12
N GLN A 149 1.85 13.18 14.69
CA GLN A 149 2.62 12.05 14.22
C GLN A 149 1.71 11.06 13.51
N ARG A 150 2.15 10.52 12.37
CA ARG A 150 1.46 9.44 11.68
C ARG A 150 1.67 8.14 12.42
N TYR A 151 0.59 7.38 12.61
CA TYR A 151 0.60 6.11 13.32
C TYR A 151 -0.21 5.06 12.55
N TYR A 152 0.32 3.85 12.49
CA TYR A 152 -0.22 2.69 11.78
C TYR A 152 -0.53 1.60 12.80
N PRO A 153 -1.77 1.57 13.34
CA PRO A 153 -2.14 0.74 14.50
C PRO A 153 -2.04 -0.77 14.25
N ASN A 154 -2.02 -1.17 12.99
CA ASN A 154 -1.96 -2.58 12.58
C ASN A 154 -0.55 -3.02 12.13
N GLY A 155 0.52 -2.28 12.50
CA GLY A 155 1.90 -2.64 12.19
C GLY A 155 2.10 -2.89 10.70
N ILE A 156 2.57 -4.07 10.33
CA ILE A 156 2.88 -4.46 8.95
C ILE A 156 1.67 -4.63 8.03
N LEU A 157 0.45 -4.69 8.58
CA LEU A 157 -0.75 -4.97 7.80
C LEU A 157 -0.98 -3.91 6.71
N ALA A 158 -1.14 -4.36 5.47
CA ALA A 158 -1.37 -3.54 4.28
C ALA A 158 -0.28 -2.47 4.04
N SER A 159 0.93 -2.63 4.60
CA SER A 159 2.01 -1.64 4.56
C SER A 159 2.33 -1.17 3.14
N HIS A 160 2.39 -2.07 2.15
CA HIS A 160 2.66 -1.74 0.76
C HIS A 160 1.53 -0.95 0.07
N ILE A 161 0.30 -1.03 0.60
CA ILE A 161 -0.86 -0.29 0.08
C ILE A 161 -0.89 1.09 0.75
N ILE A 162 -0.86 1.11 2.08
CA ILE A 162 -0.94 2.33 2.87
C ILE A 162 0.27 3.21 2.57
N GLY A 163 1.46 2.62 2.53
CA GLY A 163 2.71 3.34 2.47
C GLY A 163 3.04 4.00 3.80
N TYR A 164 3.76 5.11 3.79
CA TYR A 164 4.14 5.84 4.98
C TYR A 164 4.29 7.34 4.71
N ALA A 165 4.20 8.13 5.79
CA ALA A 165 4.39 9.57 5.77
C ALA A 165 5.72 9.95 6.41
N GLY A 166 6.39 10.94 5.83
CA GLY A 166 7.66 11.49 6.33
C GLY A 166 7.48 12.39 7.55
N ILE A 167 8.61 12.88 8.08
CA ILE A 167 8.65 13.71 9.30
C ILE A 167 7.91 15.05 9.15
N ASP A 168 7.78 15.56 7.91
CA ASP A 168 7.04 16.79 7.61
C ASP A 168 5.56 16.49 7.26
N ASN A 169 5.08 15.31 7.62
CA ASN A 169 3.71 14.85 7.40
C ASN A 169 3.31 14.73 5.91
N GLN A 170 4.31 14.69 5.00
CA GLN A 170 4.12 14.43 3.56
C GLN A 170 4.05 12.93 3.32
N GLY A 171 3.20 12.50 2.38
CA GLY A 171 3.16 11.11 1.92
C GLY A 171 4.39 10.77 1.09
N LEU A 172 5.05 9.64 1.37
CA LEU A 172 6.27 9.20 0.68
C LEU A 172 6.04 7.99 -0.21
N GLU A 173 5.19 7.07 0.18
CA GLU A 173 4.83 5.88 -0.61
C GLU A 173 3.33 5.53 -0.47
N GLY A 174 2.85 4.61 -1.30
CA GLY A 174 1.49 4.06 -1.21
C GLY A 174 0.37 5.08 -1.37
N ILE A 175 -0.74 4.84 -0.69
CA ILE A 175 -1.90 5.74 -0.62
C ILE A 175 -1.54 7.05 0.09
N GLU A 176 -0.65 7.01 1.06
CA GLU A 176 -0.12 8.22 1.70
C GLU A 176 0.44 9.20 0.67
N LEU A 177 1.16 8.71 -0.35
CA LEU A 177 1.71 9.54 -1.43
C LEU A 177 0.65 9.90 -2.46
N THR A 178 -0.09 8.90 -2.97
CA THR A 178 -1.00 9.13 -4.13
C THR A 178 -2.24 9.94 -3.76
N ARG A 179 -2.58 10.00 -2.46
CA ARG A 179 -3.70 10.79 -1.91
C ARG A 179 -3.21 11.85 -0.91
N ASP A 180 -1.96 12.31 -1.07
CA ASP A 180 -1.38 13.31 -0.17
C ASP A 180 -2.19 14.60 -0.15
N SER A 181 -2.71 15.04 -1.29
CA SER A 181 -3.52 16.27 -1.40
C SER A 181 -4.80 16.23 -0.56
N GLU A 182 -5.43 15.06 -0.47
CA GLU A 182 -6.65 14.85 0.31
C GLU A 182 -6.34 14.65 1.80
N LEU A 183 -5.24 13.93 2.09
CA LEU A 183 -4.87 13.54 3.44
C LEU A 183 -4.23 14.67 4.25
N LYS A 184 -3.38 15.52 3.65
CA LYS A 184 -2.49 16.43 4.40
C LYS A 184 -3.19 17.58 5.12
N GLY A 185 -4.42 17.94 4.73
CA GLY A 185 -5.11 19.10 5.30
C GLY A 185 -4.50 20.45 4.89
N ILE A 186 -4.89 21.50 5.60
CA ILE A 186 -4.40 22.87 5.39
C ILE A 186 -3.90 23.41 6.74
N SER A 187 -2.64 23.86 6.78
CA SER A 187 -2.04 24.41 7.99
C SER A 187 -2.79 25.65 8.49
N GLY A 188 -2.96 25.76 9.77
CA GLY A 188 -3.34 26.97 10.46
C GLY A 188 -2.13 27.84 10.81
N SER A 189 -2.37 28.93 11.51
CA SER A 189 -1.32 29.77 12.04
C SER A 189 -1.76 30.51 13.31
N ILE A 190 -0.84 30.71 14.22
CA ILE A 190 -0.99 31.64 15.33
C ILE A 190 -0.27 32.92 14.90
N LEU A 191 -1.03 33.96 14.57
CA LEU A 191 -0.47 35.26 14.23
C LEU A 191 -0.20 36.01 15.53
N GLN A 192 1.06 36.31 15.80
CA GLN A 192 1.49 37.09 16.96
C GLN A 192 2.13 38.38 16.49
N GLU A 193 1.75 39.50 17.09
CA GLU A 193 2.28 40.82 16.78
C GLU A 193 3.63 41.03 17.48
N PHE A 194 4.61 41.51 16.74
CA PHE A 194 5.96 41.78 17.22
C PHE A 194 6.27 43.27 17.11
N GLY A 195 6.91 43.82 18.13
CA GLY A 195 7.44 45.17 18.10
C GLY A 195 8.63 45.28 17.12
N ALA A 196 9.03 46.50 16.81
CA ALA A 196 10.16 46.80 15.92
C ALA A 196 11.49 46.15 16.37
N ASN A 197 11.62 45.80 17.62
CA ASN A 197 12.76 45.08 18.22
C ASN A 197 12.64 43.54 18.12
N GLY A 198 11.58 43.02 17.48
CA GLY A 198 11.37 41.60 17.33
C GLY A 198 10.86 40.88 18.59
N ILE A 199 10.38 41.64 19.61
CA ILE A 199 9.80 41.09 20.83
C ILE A 199 8.29 41.04 20.67
N PRO A 200 7.61 39.91 21.05
CA PRO A 200 6.17 39.83 21.06
C PRO A 200 5.57 40.96 21.94
N LEU A 201 4.52 41.59 21.44
CA LEU A 201 3.78 42.61 22.25
C LEU A 201 2.85 41.89 23.22
N PRO A 202 3.04 41.99 24.55
CA PRO A 202 2.27 41.22 25.53
C PRO A 202 0.76 41.52 25.56
N GLN A 203 0.34 42.62 24.95
CA GLN A 203 -1.07 43.08 24.91
C GLN A 203 -1.70 42.94 23.52
N ALA A 204 -0.96 42.36 22.53
CA ALA A 204 -1.47 42.18 21.17
C ALA A 204 -2.50 41.05 21.10
N GLU A 205 -3.53 41.26 20.30
CA GLU A 205 -4.48 40.18 20.00
C GLU A 205 -3.78 39.07 19.21
N HIS A 206 -3.80 37.87 19.81
CA HIS A 206 -3.37 36.68 19.06
C HIS A 206 -4.51 36.24 18.14
N GLN A 207 -4.29 36.30 16.82
CA GLN A 207 -5.25 35.74 15.89
C GLN A 207 -4.88 34.26 15.64
N TYR A 208 -5.79 33.38 16.05
CA TYR A 208 -5.67 31.96 15.80
C TYR A 208 -6.45 31.58 14.53
N LEU A 209 -5.74 31.23 13.47
CA LEU A 209 -6.33 30.62 12.29
C LEU A 209 -6.27 29.09 12.46
N ALA A 210 -7.41 28.49 12.72
CA ALA A 210 -7.47 27.05 12.94
C ALA A 210 -7.03 26.25 11.70
N PRO A 211 -6.24 25.19 11.87
CA PRO A 211 -5.90 24.31 10.77
C PRO A 211 -7.15 23.54 10.29
N LYS A 212 -7.24 23.31 8.98
CA LYS A 212 -8.26 22.44 8.40
C LYS A 212 -7.71 21.03 8.28
N GLN A 213 -8.31 20.08 8.99
CA GLN A 213 -7.89 18.68 8.97
C GLN A 213 -8.03 18.07 7.58
N GLY A 214 -7.18 17.08 7.28
CA GLY A 214 -7.26 16.30 6.04
C GLY A 214 -8.52 15.43 5.97
N ASN A 215 -8.88 15.06 4.76
CA ASN A 215 -10.00 14.16 4.50
C ASN A 215 -9.59 12.72 4.80
N THR A 216 -10.55 11.90 5.23
CA THR A 216 -10.36 10.46 5.39
C THR A 216 -10.45 9.79 4.02
N VAL A 217 -9.48 8.92 3.72
CA VAL A 217 -9.49 8.05 2.54
C VAL A 217 -9.93 6.66 2.97
N ARG A 218 -11.13 6.24 2.53
CA ARG A 218 -11.61 4.88 2.76
C ARG A 218 -11.25 4.02 1.56
N LEU A 219 -10.57 2.88 1.84
CA LEU A 219 -10.11 1.95 0.83
C LEU A 219 -11.17 0.91 0.47
N THR A 220 -10.98 0.23 -0.65
CA THR A 220 -11.74 -0.98 -1.02
C THR A 220 -11.21 -2.21 -0.29
N ILE A 221 -9.99 -2.14 0.23
CA ILE A 221 -9.33 -3.20 1.00
C ILE A 221 -10.20 -3.62 2.18
N ASP A 222 -10.32 -4.91 2.36
CA ASP A 222 -10.93 -5.52 3.52
C ASP A 222 -9.83 -6.00 4.47
N LYS A 223 -9.81 -5.44 5.68
CA LYS A 223 -8.79 -5.72 6.70
C LYS A 223 -8.62 -7.22 6.97
N ASN A 224 -9.72 -7.97 6.99
CA ASN A 224 -9.70 -9.41 7.30
C ASN A 224 -9.18 -10.22 6.11
N ILE A 225 -9.62 -9.93 4.88
CA ILE A 225 -9.14 -10.63 3.68
C ILE A 225 -7.65 -10.33 3.46
N GLN A 226 -7.21 -9.09 3.71
CA GLN A 226 -5.80 -8.71 3.69
C GLN A 226 -5.00 -9.51 4.73
N ALA A 227 -5.51 -9.63 5.96
CA ALA A 227 -4.86 -10.39 7.02
C ALA A 227 -4.79 -11.89 6.71
N PHE A 228 -5.82 -12.48 6.08
CA PHE A 228 -5.74 -13.87 5.62
C PHE A 228 -4.63 -14.07 4.60
N ALA A 229 -4.50 -13.13 3.66
CA ALA A 229 -3.45 -13.18 2.64
C ALA A 229 -2.06 -13.04 3.28
N GLU A 230 -1.85 -12.06 4.14
CA GLU A 230 -0.56 -11.82 4.81
C GLU A 230 -0.16 -12.97 5.74
N ARG A 231 -1.10 -13.55 6.46
CA ARG A 231 -0.88 -14.75 7.29
C ARG A 231 -0.27 -15.90 6.47
N GLU A 232 -0.83 -16.18 5.30
CA GLU A 232 -0.31 -17.26 4.45
C GLU A 232 1.05 -16.88 3.82
N LEU A 233 1.27 -15.61 3.48
CA LEU A 233 2.58 -15.13 3.05
C LEU A 233 3.62 -15.26 4.17
N GLN A 234 3.27 -14.93 5.40
CA GLN A 234 4.18 -15.08 6.55
C GLN A 234 4.58 -16.55 6.77
N LYS A 235 3.62 -17.50 6.66
CA LYS A 235 3.92 -18.92 6.69
C LYS A 235 4.87 -19.34 5.58
N LEU A 236 4.69 -18.84 4.36
CA LEU A 236 5.60 -19.10 3.24
C LEU A 236 7.00 -18.58 3.53
N MET A 237 7.12 -17.33 3.98
CA MET A 237 8.40 -16.67 4.23
C MET A 237 9.13 -17.21 5.46
N SER A 238 8.44 -17.91 6.36
CA SER A 238 9.06 -18.64 7.48
C SER A 238 9.40 -20.11 7.17
N GLY A 239 9.17 -20.56 5.95
CA GLY A 239 9.37 -21.96 5.54
C GLY A 239 8.34 -22.93 6.13
N GLN A 240 7.29 -22.42 6.79
CA GLN A 240 6.19 -23.21 7.40
C GLN A 240 5.02 -23.37 6.41
N GLY A 241 5.12 -22.83 5.21
CA GLY A 241 4.13 -23.02 4.17
C GLY A 241 3.94 -24.51 3.81
N ILE A 242 2.74 -24.84 3.34
CA ILE A 242 2.40 -26.21 2.93
C ILE A 242 3.38 -26.67 1.84
N ASN A 243 3.97 -27.83 2.06
CA ASN A 243 4.98 -28.46 1.16
C ASN A 243 6.31 -27.70 1.00
N MET A 244 6.61 -26.68 1.78
CA MET A 244 7.86 -25.92 1.66
C MET A 244 9.08 -26.65 2.24
N ASN A 245 8.88 -27.60 3.15
CA ASN A 245 9.97 -28.39 3.77
C ASN A 245 11.13 -27.51 4.32
N GLY A 246 10.79 -26.37 4.91
CA GLY A 246 11.75 -25.40 5.45
C GLY A 246 12.39 -24.48 4.39
N GLN A 247 12.07 -24.62 3.12
CA GLN A 247 12.59 -23.72 2.07
C GLN A 247 11.79 -22.42 2.04
N VAL A 248 12.49 -21.32 1.91
CA VAL A 248 11.92 -19.97 1.89
C VAL A 248 12.00 -19.40 0.48
N PRO A 249 10.89 -18.92 -0.11
CA PRO A 249 10.94 -18.26 -1.42
C PRO A 249 11.63 -16.89 -1.31
N LYS A 250 12.03 -16.32 -2.45
CA LYS A 250 12.60 -14.97 -2.48
C LYS A 250 11.57 -13.90 -2.20
N SER A 251 10.38 -14.08 -2.76
CA SER A 251 9.24 -13.20 -2.53
C SER A 251 7.93 -13.90 -2.89
N ALA A 252 6.82 -13.37 -2.38
CA ALA A 252 5.50 -13.87 -2.74
C ALA A 252 4.46 -12.74 -2.66
N SER A 253 3.37 -12.88 -3.41
CA SER A 253 2.23 -11.96 -3.35
C SER A 253 0.90 -12.71 -3.46
N ILE A 254 -0.12 -12.18 -2.78
CA ILE A 254 -1.51 -12.63 -2.88
C ILE A 254 -2.39 -11.42 -3.12
N LEU A 255 -3.19 -11.48 -4.16
CA LEU A 255 -4.12 -10.44 -4.54
C LEU A 255 -5.55 -11.00 -4.51
N ALA A 256 -6.51 -10.17 -4.10
CA ALA A 256 -7.94 -10.49 -4.12
C ALA A 256 -8.73 -9.30 -4.69
N MET A 257 -9.70 -9.57 -5.56
CA MET A 257 -10.49 -8.56 -6.27
C MET A 257 -11.94 -9.04 -6.40
N ASP A 258 -12.90 -8.12 -6.24
CA ASP A 258 -14.26 -8.36 -6.74
C ASP A 258 -14.26 -8.19 -8.26
N PRO A 259 -14.46 -9.26 -9.05
CA PRO A 259 -14.36 -9.18 -10.49
C PRO A 259 -15.45 -8.32 -11.14
N ASN A 260 -16.58 -8.05 -10.45
CA ASN A 260 -17.71 -7.32 -10.99
C ASN A 260 -17.60 -5.80 -10.81
N THR A 261 -16.81 -5.36 -9.82
CA THR A 261 -16.67 -3.93 -9.48
C THR A 261 -15.27 -3.39 -9.72
N GLY A 262 -14.26 -4.25 -9.74
CA GLY A 262 -12.86 -3.85 -9.77
C GLY A 262 -12.29 -3.49 -8.39
N GLU A 263 -13.08 -3.59 -7.31
CA GLU A 263 -12.59 -3.33 -5.96
C GLU A 263 -11.50 -4.32 -5.57
N MET A 264 -10.33 -3.83 -5.20
CA MET A 264 -9.28 -4.64 -4.60
C MET A 264 -9.63 -4.91 -3.15
N LEU A 265 -9.81 -6.18 -2.80
CA LEU A 265 -10.14 -6.60 -1.44
C LEU A 265 -8.89 -6.90 -0.61
N ALA A 266 -7.82 -7.36 -1.27
CA ALA A 266 -6.51 -7.53 -0.68
C ALA A 266 -5.42 -7.36 -1.75
N LEU A 267 -4.25 -6.87 -1.31
CA LEU A 267 -3.04 -6.80 -2.12
C LEU A 267 -1.84 -6.94 -1.16
N ALA A 268 -1.47 -8.19 -0.91
CA ALA A 268 -0.41 -8.54 0.02
C ALA A 268 0.88 -8.90 -0.72
N SER A 269 2.01 -8.46 -0.21
CA SER A 269 3.35 -8.74 -0.73
C SER A 269 4.28 -9.12 0.42
N ALA A 270 5.23 -10.03 0.16
CA ALA A 270 6.28 -10.42 1.11
C ALA A 270 7.63 -10.55 0.38
N PRO A 271 8.75 -10.15 1.03
CA PRO A 271 8.85 -9.61 2.38
C PRO A 271 8.13 -8.28 2.56
N THR A 272 7.82 -7.93 3.81
CA THR A 272 7.08 -6.71 4.18
C THR A 272 7.87 -5.87 5.19
N PHE A 273 7.33 -4.72 5.57
CA PHE A 273 7.97 -3.78 6.51
C PHE A 273 6.91 -3.13 7.41
N ASP A 274 7.34 -2.63 8.57
CA ASP A 274 6.49 -1.82 9.44
C ASP A 274 6.55 -0.33 9.01
N PRO A 275 5.44 0.30 8.61
CA PRO A 275 5.42 1.70 8.26
C PRO A 275 5.69 2.64 9.43
N ASN A 276 5.53 2.20 10.69
CA ASN A 276 5.94 2.98 11.86
C ASN A 276 7.47 3.10 11.95
N HIS A 277 8.22 2.10 11.43
CA HIS A 277 9.68 2.01 11.44
C HIS A 277 10.28 1.92 10.03
N TYR A 278 9.67 2.60 9.05
CA TYR A 278 10.07 2.49 7.65
C TYR A 278 11.53 2.86 7.37
N GLN A 279 12.15 3.67 8.24
CA GLN A 279 13.55 4.10 8.09
C GLN A 279 14.53 2.94 8.32
N ASP A 280 14.17 1.99 9.18
CA ASP A 280 14.99 0.82 9.53
C ASP A 280 14.78 -0.33 8.55
N ALA A 281 13.74 -0.26 7.71
CA ALA A 281 13.42 -1.29 6.75
C ALA A 281 14.35 -1.29 5.54
N ASP A 282 14.80 -2.48 5.10
CA ASP A 282 15.52 -2.62 3.85
C ASP A 282 14.67 -2.06 2.68
N PRO A 283 15.23 -1.19 1.82
CA PRO A 283 14.50 -0.63 0.68
C PRO A 283 13.84 -1.68 -0.24
N SER A 284 14.42 -2.88 -0.34
CA SER A 284 13.85 -3.97 -1.14
C SER A 284 12.53 -4.50 -0.57
N THR A 285 12.35 -4.46 0.77
CA THR A 285 11.13 -4.93 1.42
C THR A 285 9.95 -3.98 1.27
N ARG A 286 10.22 -2.70 0.98
CA ARG A 286 9.18 -1.67 0.74
C ARG A 286 8.58 -1.74 -0.65
N ARG A 287 9.19 -2.52 -1.55
CA ARG A 287 8.75 -2.64 -2.94
C ARG A 287 7.45 -3.43 -3.05
N ASN A 288 6.41 -2.85 -3.64
CA ASN A 288 5.16 -3.54 -3.92
C ASN A 288 5.29 -4.42 -5.18
N ILE A 289 5.68 -5.67 -4.98
CA ILE A 289 5.94 -6.61 -6.07
C ILE A 289 4.69 -6.97 -6.87
N ALA A 290 3.51 -6.83 -6.30
CA ALA A 290 2.24 -7.13 -6.97
C ALA A 290 1.96 -6.20 -8.17
N ILE A 291 2.51 -4.99 -8.17
CA ILE A 291 2.30 -3.98 -9.22
C ILE A 291 3.59 -3.57 -9.92
N GLN A 292 4.75 -3.75 -9.28
CA GLN A 292 6.03 -3.25 -9.78
C GLN A 292 6.89 -4.32 -10.44
N ASN A 293 6.66 -5.60 -10.12
CA ASN A 293 7.45 -6.70 -10.67
C ASN A 293 6.68 -7.43 -11.76
N GLY A 294 7.32 -7.53 -12.93
CA GLY A 294 6.82 -8.40 -13.98
C GLY A 294 7.47 -9.79 -13.88
N TYR A 295 6.73 -10.81 -14.29
CA TYR A 295 7.19 -12.18 -14.38
C TYR A 295 6.58 -12.88 -15.59
N GLU A 296 7.15 -14.00 -16.05
CA GLU A 296 6.50 -14.85 -17.03
C GLU A 296 5.39 -15.66 -16.35
N PRO A 297 4.10 -15.46 -16.73
CA PRO A 297 2.98 -16.07 -16.02
C PRO A 297 2.86 -17.58 -16.21
N GLY A 298 3.53 -18.11 -17.22
CA GLY A 298 3.44 -19.53 -17.57
C GLY A 298 1.99 -19.94 -17.83
N SER A 299 1.63 -21.14 -17.36
CA SER A 299 0.31 -21.73 -17.65
C SER A 299 -0.91 -21.00 -17.13
N THR A 300 -0.78 -20.00 -16.24
CA THR A 300 -1.93 -19.15 -15.88
C THR A 300 -2.36 -18.25 -17.04
N PHE A 301 -1.42 -17.92 -17.93
CA PHE A 301 -1.70 -17.15 -19.14
C PHE A 301 -2.55 -17.90 -20.18
N LYS A 302 -2.59 -19.24 -20.10
CA LYS A 302 -3.41 -20.09 -20.97
C LYS A 302 -4.90 -19.77 -20.92
N ILE A 303 -5.37 -19.15 -19.84
CA ILE A 303 -6.72 -18.59 -19.70
C ILE A 303 -6.95 -17.60 -20.85
N ILE A 304 -6.01 -16.69 -21.10
CA ILE A 304 -6.14 -15.66 -22.14
C ILE A 304 -6.11 -16.26 -23.55
N THR A 305 -5.27 -17.28 -23.75
CA THR A 305 -5.19 -18.01 -25.03
C THR A 305 -6.48 -18.77 -25.31
N LEU A 306 -7.05 -19.41 -24.28
CA LEU A 306 -8.32 -20.15 -24.39
C LEU A 306 -9.49 -19.18 -24.66
N ALA A 307 -9.61 -18.09 -23.90
CA ALA A 307 -10.61 -17.06 -24.10
C ALA A 307 -10.62 -16.57 -25.56
N ALA A 308 -9.45 -16.18 -26.07
CA ALA A 308 -9.31 -15.70 -27.44
C ALA A 308 -9.67 -16.77 -28.49
N ALA A 309 -9.23 -18.03 -28.29
CA ALA A 309 -9.53 -19.12 -29.23
C ALA A 309 -10.99 -19.50 -29.25
N LEU A 310 -11.68 -19.45 -28.11
CA LEU A 310 -13.14 -19.67 -28.00
C LEU A 310 -13.91 -18.53 -28.65
N GLU A 311 -13.56 -17.27 -28.35
CA GLU A 311 -14.25 -16.09 -28.87
C GLU A 311 -14.16 -16.02 -30.41
N GLU A 312 -13.00 -16.31 -30.97
CA GLU A 312 -12.74 -16.36 -32.41
C GLU A 312 -13.21 -17.70 -33.06
N LYS A 313 -13.82 -18.59 -32.27
CA LYS A 313 -14.34 -19.90 -32.72
C LYS A 313 -13.29 -20.74 -33.43
N LYS A 314 -12.02 -20.64 -33.01
CA LYS A 314 -10.88 -21.39 -33.60
C LYS A 314 -10.83 -22.82 -33.13
N ILE A 315 -11.52 -23.15 -32.05
CA ILE A 315 -11.64 -24.48 -31.46
C ILE A 315 -13.07 -24.74 -30.98
N LYS A 316 -13.41 -26.04 -30.85
CA LYS A 316 -14.56 -26.49 -30.04
C LYS A 316 -14.03 -27.36 -28.90
N LEU A 317 -14.61 -27.24 -27.71
CA LEU A 317 -14.15 -27.98 -26.52
C LEU A 317 -14.22 -29.51 -26.72
N THR A 318 -15.11 -29.99 -27.57
CA THR A 318 -15.27 -31.42 -27.94
C THR A 318 -14.40 -31.86 -29.09
N GLU A 319 -13.68 -30.95 -29.77
CA GLU A 319 -12.75 -31.29 -30.84
C GLU A 319 -11.51 -31.99 -30.25
N HIS A 320 -10.98 -32.99 -30.96
CA HIS A 320 -9.85 -33.76 -30.52
C HIS A 320 -8.52 -33.18 -30.98
N PHE A 321 -7.51 -33.32 -30.13
CA PHE A 321 -6.12 -32.96 -30.37
C PHE A 321 -5.21 -34.10 -29.88
N PHE A 322 -4.25 -34.51 -30.72
CA PHE A 322 -3.28 -35.54 -30.34
C PHE A 322 -1.95 -34.94 -29.90
N ASP A 323 -1.60 -35.07 -28.63
CA ASP A 323 -0.33 -34.63 -28.04
C ASP A 323 0.70 -35.75 -28.10
N LYS A 324 1.70 -35.63 -28.99
CA LYS A 324 2.83 -36.54 -29.12
C LYS A 324 4.04 -36.20 -28.25
N GLY A 325 3.88 -35.29 -27.28
CA GLY A 325 4.93 -34.89 -26.34
C GLY A 325 5.67 -33.59 -26.69
N ALA A 326 5.52 -33.08 -27.92
CA ALA A 326 6.10 -31.82 -28.34
C ALA A 326 5.35 -31.23 -29.55
N TYR A 327 5.41 -29.88 -29.68
CA TYR A 327 4.94 -29.14 -30.84
C TYR A 327 6.13 -28.48 -31.54
N THR A 328 6.29 -28.75 -32.84
CA THR A 328 7.43 -28.28 -33.63
C THR A 328 7.06 -26.99 -34.36
N VAL A 329 7.77 -25.88 -34.08
CA VAL A 329 7.63 -24.61 -34.78
C VAL A 329 8.99 -24.11 -35.23
N LEU A 330 9.12 -23.78 -36.53
CA LEU A 330 10.37 -23.30 -37.13
C LEU A 330 11.59 -24.24 -36.81
N GLY A 331 11.36 -25.54 -36.83
CA GLY A 331 12.40 -26.55 -36.51
C GLY A 331 12.78 -26.65 -35.01
N LYS A 332 12.12 -25.91 -34.13
CA LYS A 332 12.28 -25.98 -32.65
C LYS A 332 11.14 -26.78 -32.03
N ASN A 333 11.47 -27.66 -31.10
CA ASN A 333 10.50 -28.47 -30.37
C ASN A 333 10.16 -27.80 -29.03
N VAL A 334 8.92 -27.35 -28.86
CA VAL A 334 8.39 -26.94 -27.57
C VAL A 334 7.72 -28.16 -26.91
N ARG A 335 8.28 -28.62 -25.80
CA ARG A 335 7.89 -29.88 -25.17
C ARG A 335 6.66 -29.73 -24.29
N CYS A 336 5.85 -30.80 -24.24
CA CYS A 336 4.87 -30.96 -23.20
C CYS A 336 5.56 -31.16 -21.84
N TRP A 337 4.91 -30.75 -20.75
CA TRP A 337 5.42 -31.04 -19.41
C TRP A 337 5.34 -32.54 -19.07
N LYS A 338 4.38 -33.26 -19.65
CA LYS A 338 4.28 -34.72 -19.55
C LYS A 338 5.18 -35.39 -20.57
N ALA A 339 6.14 -36.20 -20.11
CA ALA A 339 6.99 -36.98 -20.96
C ALA A 339 6.15 -37.95 -21.81
N GLY A 340 6.39 -37.98 -23.13
CA GLY A 340 5.64 -38.78 -24.08
C GLY A 340 4.27 -38.20 -24.49
N GLY A 341 3.88 -37.05 -23.92
CA GLY A 341 2.63 -36.41 -24.27
C GLY A 341 1.40 -37.00 -23.60
N HIS A 342 0.24 -36.42 -23.89
CA HIS A 342 -1.05 -36.84 -23.32
C HIS A 342 -1.80 -37.83 -24.25
N GLY A 343 -1.38 -37.96 -25.49
CA GLY A 343 -2.08 -38.76 -26.52
C GLY A 343 -3.32 -38.02 -27.03
N ASP A 344 -4.35 -38.80 -27.38
CA ASP A 344 -5.64 -38.25 -27.85
C ASP A 344 -6.42 -37.65 -26.70
N GLN A 345 -6.86 -36.41 -26.86
CA GLN A 345 -7.61 -35.64 -25.84
C GLN A 345 -8.48 -34.58 -26.51
N THR A 346 -9.62 -34.25 -25.90
CA THR A 346 -10.44 -33.13 -26.32
C THR A 346 -9.80 -31.81 -25.88
N TYR A 347 -10.19 -30.66 -26.48
CA TYR A 347 -9.71 -29.35 -25.98
C TYR A 347 -10.14 -29.02 -24.55
N MET A 348 -11.24 -29.61 -24.03
CA MET A 348 -11.53 -29.60 -22.61
C MET A 348 -10.39 -30.25 -21.81
N GLN A 349 -9.99 -31.44 -22.19
CA GLN A 349 -8.89 -32.18 -21.55
C GLN A 349 -7.51 -31.51 -21.76
N VAL A 350 -7.30 -30.85 -22.90
CA VAL A 350 -6.12 -30.00 -23.13
C VAL A 350 -6.00 -28.93 -22.04
N ALA A 351 -7.11 -28.31 -21.65
CA ALA A 351 -7.13 -27.30 -20.58
C ALA A 351 -6.95 -27.94 -19.18
N GLU A 352 -7.66 -29.03 -18.87
CA GLU A 352 -7.54 -29.80 -17.63
C GLU A 352 -6.10 -30.27 -17.37
N ASN A 353 -5.47 -30.82 -18.41
CA ASN A 353 -4.09 -31.32 -18.38
C ASN A 353 -3.05 -30.20 -18.49
N SER A 354 -3.47 -28.96 -18.79
CA SER A 354 -2.53 -27.86 -19.08
C SER A 354 -1.52 -28.22 -20.18
N CYS A 355 -1.97 -28.92 -21.23
CA CYS A 355 -1.13 -29.47 -22.31
C CYS A 355 -0.49 -28.34 -23.14
N ASN A 356 0.85 -28.19 -23.13
CA ASN A 356 1.54 -27.15 -23.89
C ASN A 356 1.28 -27.23 -25.39
N PRO A 357 1.47 -28.41 -26.06
CA PRO A 357 1.21 -28.55 -27.49
C PRO A 357 -0.19 -28.14 -27.91
N GLY A 358 -1.22 -28.47 -27.13
CA GLY A 358 -2.59 -28.10 -27.45
C GLY A 358 -2.83 -26.61 -27.38
N PHE A 359 -2.26 -25.89 -26.36
CA PHE A 359 -2.33 -24.45 -26.29
C PHE A 359 -1.51 -23.74 -27.38
N ILE A 360 -0.40 -24.30 -27.79
CA ILE A 360 0.37 -23.77 -28.92
C ILE A 360 -0.47 -23.86 -30.20
N GLU A 361 -1.12 -25.01 -30.45
CA GLU A 361 -2.06 -25.19 -31.58
C GLU A 361 -3.17 -24.13 -31.56
N MET A 362 -3.79 -23.88 -30.40
CA MET A 362 -4.80 -22.80 -30.26
C MET A 362 -4.24 -21.43 -30.69
N GLY A 363 -3.03 -21.09 -30.20
CA GLY A 363 -2.37 -19.84 -30.57
C GLY A 363 -2.02 -19.74 -32.05
N GLN A 364 -1.53 -20.85 -32.68
CA GLN A 364 -1.25 -20.88 -34.11
C GLN A 364 -2.53 -20.74 -34.95
N ARG A 365 -3.63 -21.38 -34.54
CA ARG A 365 -4.94 -21.24 -35.21
C ARG A 365 -5.52 -19.82 -35.05
N LEU A 366 -5.27 -19.17 -33.91
CA LEU A 366 -5.67 -17.79 -33.65
C LEU A 366 -4.90 -16.82 -34.57
N GLY A 367 -3.61 -17.06 -34.71
CA GLY A 367 -2.70 -16.25 -35.50
C GLY A 367 -2.20 -15.00 -34.75
N MET A 368 -1.11 -14.42 -35.24
CA MET A 368 -0.38 -13.32 -34.59
C MET A 368 -1.27 -12.07 -34.37
N ASP A 369 -2.04 -11.67 -35.37
CA ASP A 369 -2.83 -10.44 -35.32
C ASP A 369 -3.93 -10.48 -34.27
N ALA A 370 -4.71 -11.56 -34.25
CA ALA A 370 -5.76 -11.75 -33.28
C ALA A 370 -5.18 -11.95 -31.87
N PHE A 371 -4.09 -12.71 -31.73
CA PHE A 371 -3.43 -12.92 -30.46
C PHE A 371 -2.98 -11.60 -29.81
N TYR A 372 -2.29 -10.71 -30.57
CA TYR A 372 -1.90 -9.39 -30.06
C TYR A 372 -3.07 -8.45 -29.79
N LYS A 373 -4.20 -8.58 -30.54
CA LYS A 373 -5.42 -7.86 -30.25
C LYS A 373 -5.90 -8.22 -28.84
N TYR A 374 -6.04 -9.52 -28.53
CA TYR A 374 -6.50 -9.97 -27.22
C TYR A 374 -5.52 -9.65 -26.10
N LEU A 375 -4.19 -9.70 -26.34
CA LEU A 375 -3.21 -9.24 -25.35
C LEU A 375 -3.51 -7.80 -24.91
N ARG A 376 -3.77 -6.90 -25.85
CA ARG A 376 -4.05 -5.50 -25.58
C ARG A 376 -5.44 -5.28 -24.99
N ASP A 377 -6.42 -6.01 -25.48
CA ASP A 377 -7.79 -5.90 -25.02
C ASP A 377 -7.92 -6.36 -23.55
N PHE A 378 -7.17 -7.37 -23.14
CA PHE A 378 -7.03 -7.80 -21.74
C PHE A 378 -6.13 -6.89 -20.89
N GLY A 379 -5.53 -5.85 -21.47
CA GLY A 379 -4.77 -4.82 -20.75
C GLY A 379 -3.28 -5.11 -20.58
N PHE A 380 -2.72 -6.15 -21.18
CA PHE A 380 -1.28 -6.44 -21.09
C PHE A 380 -0.44 -5.41 -21.86
N GLY A 381 0.75 -5.11 -21.33
CA GLY A 381 1.64 -4.08 -21.87
C GLY A 381 1.15 -2.65 -21.63
N GLN A 382 0.21 -2.44 -20.73
CA GLN A 382 -0.34 -1.16 -20.31
C GLN A 382 -0.47 -1.14 -18.79
N LYS A 383 -0.50 0.07 -18.19
CA LYS A 383 -0.88 0.21 -16.78
C LYS A 383 -2.34 -0.14 -16.61
N THR A 384 -2.67 -0.83 -15.52
CA THR A 384 -4.07 -1.11 -15.17
C THR A 384 -4.79 0.14 -14.68
N GLY A 385 -4.03 1.15 -14.24
CA GLY A 385 -4.54 2.37 -13.66
C GLY A 385 -4.94 2.23 -12.20
N ILE A 386 -4.42 1.19 -11.51
CA ILE A 386 -4.53 1.11 -10.06
C ILE A 386 -3.94 2.37 -9.41
N GLU A 387 -4.60 2.88 -8.40
CA GLU A 387 -4.35 4.20 -7.81
C GLU A 387 -3.07 4.23 -6.95
N MET A 388 -1.99 3.62 -7.46
CA MET A 388 -0.69 3.53 -6.80
C MET A 388 0.44 3.99 -7.71
N SER A 389 1.49 4.51 -7.09
CA SER A 389 2.72 4.88 -7.79
C SER A 389 3.58 3.66 -8.16
N GLY A 390 4.41 3.80 -9.20
CA GLY A 390 5.39 2.78 -9.55
C GLY A 390 4.84 1.58 -10.32
N GLU A 391 3.59 1.59 -10.78
CA GLU A 391 3.01 0.51 -11.58
C GLU A 391 3.82 0.25 -12.85
N ALA A 392 4.25 -1.01 -13.05
CA ALA A 392 4.97 -1.45 -14.23
C ALA A 392 4.03 -1.83 -15.39
N LEU A 393 4.50 -1.59 -16.61
CA LEU A 393 3.74 -1.91 -17.84
C LEU A 393 3.74 -3.39 -18.19
N GLY A 394 4.67 -4.19 -17.61
CA GLY A 394 5.04 -5.47 -18.16
C GLY A 394 5.84 -5.32 -19.48
N ILE A 395 6.22 -6.44 -20.08
CA ILE A 395 6.96 -6.45 -21.34
C ILE A 395 6.28 -7.43 -22.30
N LEU A 396 5.80 -6.91 -23.42
CA LEU A 396 5.32 -7.74 -24.53
C LEU A 396 6.34 -7.72 -25.66
N ALA A 397 6.54 -8.86 -26.31
CA ALA A 397 7.36 -8.93 -27.50
C ALA A 397 6.85 -7.94 -28.58
N ASN A 398 7.77 -7.36 -29.35
CA ASN A 398 7.37 -6.44 -30.41
C ASN A 398 6.70 -7.20 -31.55
N LYS A 399 5.40 -6.94 -31.81
CA LYS A 399 4.61 -7.61 -32.84
C LYS A 399 5.30 -7.68 -34.21
N LYS A 400 5.98 -6.57 -34.62
CA LYS A 400 6.66 -6.51 -35.94
C LYS A 400 7.90 -7.42 -36.05
N LYS A 401 8.46 -7.83 -34.91
CA LYS A 401 9.66 -8.70 -34.84
C LYS A 401 9.31 -10.11 -34.37
N ALA A 402 8.10 -10.31 -33.86
CA ALA A 402 7.68 -11.60 -33.32
C ALA A 402 7.54 -12.64 -34.41
N THR A 403 8.07 -13.84 -34.15
CA THR A 403 8.05 -15.01 -35.01
C THR A 403 6.93 -15.99 -34.65
N ALA A 404 6.69 -17.01 -35.45
CA ALA A 404 5.77 -18.08 -35.10
C ALA A 404 6.19 -18.82 -33.82
N LEU A 405 7.50 -18.87 -33.51
CA LEU A 405 8.01 -19.46 -32.27
C LEU A 405 7.64 -18.58 -31.06
N ASP A 406 7.75 -17.25 -31.20
CA ASP A 406 7.33 -16.34 -30.16
C ASP A 406 5.82 -16.48 -29.90
N LEU A 407 4.97 -16.59 -30.92
CA LEU A 407 3.55 -16.86 -30.77
C LEU A 407 3.30 -18.16 -30.01
N ALA A 408 4.04 -19.23 -30.35
CA ALA A 408 3.92 -20.51 -29.66
C ALA A 408 4.25 -20.39 -28.16
N THR A 409 5.36 -19.74 -27.83
CA THR A 409 5.77 -19.56 -26.42
C THR A 409 4.86 -18.57 -25.65
N MET A 410 4.44 -17.48 -26.30
CA MET A 410 3.45 -16.56 -25.73
C MET A 410 2.12 -17.25 -25.42
N SER A 411 1.67 -18.20 -26.26
CA SER A 411 0.42 -18.94 -26.06
C SER A 411 0.39 -19.79 -24.79
N ILE A 412 1.56 -20.11 -24.26
CA ILE A 412 1.73 -20.84 -22.99
C ILE A 412 2.26 -19.97 -21.85
N GLY A 413 2.31 -18.64 -22.06
CA GLY A 413 2.69 -17.64 -21.06
C GLY A 413 4.19 -17.51 -20.82
N GLN A 414 5.02 -17.88 -21.79
CA GLN A 414 6.45 -17.56 -21.84
C GLN A 414 6.67 -16.40 -22.82
N THR A 415 7.85 -15.74 -22.76
CA THR A 415 8.16 -14.57 -23.60
C THR A 415 7.34 -13.30 -23.25
N ASN A 416 6.20 -13.42 -22.58
CA ASN A 416 5.42 -12.31 -22.04
C ASN A 416 5.79 -12.08 -20.57
N ASN A 417 6.15 -10.85 -20.23
CA ASN A 417 6.36 -10.44 -18.85
C ASN A 417 5.17 -9.59 -18.40
N VAL A 418 4.43 -10.05 -17.40
CA VAL A 418 3.21 -9.40 -16.89
C VAL A 418 3.31 -9.19 -15.39
N THR A 419 2.64 -8.13 -14.88
CA THR A 419 2.54 -7.95 -13.43
C THR A 419 1.41 -8.81 -12.85
N PRO A 420 1.49 -9.19 -11.55
CA PRO A 420 0.40 -9.91 -10.89
C PRO A 420 -0.95 -9.20 -11.02
N ILE A 421 -0.98 -7.87 -10.87
CA ILE A 421 -2.24 -7.11 -11.00
C ILE A 421 -2.81 -7.16 -12.42
N GLN A 422 -1.98 -7.12 -13.47
CA GLN A 422 -2.45 -7.27 -14.85
C GLN A 422 -3.09 -8.64 -15.07
N LEU A 423 -2.45 -9.71 -14.59
CA LEU A 423 -2.99 -11.06 -14.73
C LEU A 423 -4.31 -11.24 -14.00
N LEU A 424 -4.40 -10.79 -12.72
CA LEU A 424 -5.64 -10.87 -11.96
C LEU A 424 -6.77 -10.09 -12.62
N THR A 425 -6.48 -8.87 -13.09
CA THR A 425 -7.46 -8.02 -13.78
C THR A 425 -7.98 -8.67 -15.06
N ALA A 426 -7.10 -9.28 -15.86
CA ALA A 426 -7.46 -10.00 -17.07
C ALA A 426 -8.32 -11.23 -16.77
N VAL A 427 -7.96 -12.04 -15.76
CA VAL A 427 -8.74 -13.22 -15.35
C VAL A 427 -10.08 -12.80 -14.74
N SER A 428 -10.13 -11.66 -14.03
CA SER A 428 -11.40 -11.10 -13.54
C SER A 428 -12.36 -10.74 -14.67
N ALA A 429 -11.86 -10.30 -15.82
CA ALA A 429 -12.71 -10.09 -17.00
C ALA A 429 -13.30 -11.42 -17.52
N VAL A 430 -12.54 -12.51 -17.49
CA VAL A 430 -13.09 -13.84 -17.82
C VAL A 430 -14.18 -14.26 -16.82
N ALA A 431 -13.96 -13.97 -15.54
CA ALA A 431 -14.89 -14.33 -14.48
C ALA A 431 -16.24 -13.58 -14.56
N ASN A 432 -16.22 -12.28 -14.91
CA ASN A 432 -17.39 -11.38 -14.78
C ASN A 432 -18.26 -11.24 -16.04
N GLY A 433 -18.14 -12.13 -17.01
CA GLY A 433 -18.91 -12.07 -18.25
C GLY A 433 -18.21 -11.31 -19.37
N GLY A 434 -16.90 -11.08 -19.29
CA GLY A 434 -16.07 -10.58 -20.38
C GLY A 434 -15.73 -9.09 -20.34
N THR A 435 -15.99 -8.40 -19.24
CA THR A 435 -15.72 -6.96 -19.09
C THR A 435 -14.44 -6.71 -18.30
N LEU A 436 -13.45 -6.05 -18.89
CA LEU A 436 -12.25 -5.60 -18.19
C LEU A 436 -12.61 -4.43 -17.28
N MET A 437 -12.45 -4.62 -15.98
CA MET A 437 -12.65 -3.59 -14.96
C MET A 437 -11.33 -2.94 -14.60
N LYS A 438 -11.34 -1.64 -14.28
CA LYS A 438 -10.18 -0.98 -13.68
C LYS A 438 -10.06 -1.42 -12.22
N PRO A 439 -8.89 -1.92 -11.77
CA PRO A 439 -8.68 -2.20 -10.36
C PRO A 439 -8.63 -0.89 -9.56
N GLN A 440 -9.40 -0.81 -8.48
CA GLN A 440 -9.55 0.39 -7.66
C GLN A 440 -9.25 0.09 -6.19
N LEU A 441 -8.51 0.98 -5.54
CA LEU A 441 -8.13 0.91 -4.13
C LEU A 441 -8.90 1.91 -3.27
N VAL A 442 -9.34 3.04 -3.84
CA VAL A 442 -10.09 4.05 -3.10
C VAL A 442 -11.57 3.81 -3.28
N LYS A 443 -12.27 3.55 -2.17
CA LYS A 443 -13.71 3.40 -2.13
C LYS A 443 -14.43 4.74 -2.08
N GLU A 444 -13.98 5.62 -1.20
CA GLU A 444 -14.54 6.97 -1.07
C GLU A 444 -13.58 7.89 -0.32
N ILE A 445 -13.79 9.20 -0.52
CA ILE A 445 -13.12 10.23 0.27
C ILE A 445 -14.18 10.88 1.16
N VAL A 446 -13.94 10.89 2.46
CA VAL A 446 -14.84 11.45 3.47
C VAL A 446 -14.23 12.73 4.03
N GLY A 447 -14.94 13.83 3.91
CA GLY A 447 -14.51 15.12 4.44
C GLY A 447 -14.47 15.15 5.98
N SER A 448 -13.77 16.13 6.54
CA SER A 448 -13.65 16.33 7.99
C SER A 448 -15.00 16.48 8.72
N SER A 449 -16.07 16.80 7.99
CA SER A 449 -17.45 16.85 8.50
C SER A 449 -18.18 15.50 8.52
N GLY A 450 -17.52 14.41 8.12
CA GLY A 450 -18.13 13.08 7.97
C GLY A 450 -18.95 12.88 6.69
N ARG A 451 -19.01 13.87 5.80
CA ARG A 451 -19.73 13.75 4.52
C ARG A 451 -18.82 13.15 3.44
N VAL A 452 -19.37 12.26 2.63
CA VAL A 452 -18.69 11.74 1.45
C VAL A 452 -18.51 12.86 0.43
N VAL A 453 -17.24 13.14 0.08
CA VAL A 453 -16.84 14.13 -0.93
C VAL A 453 -16.73 13.48 -2.30
N THR A 454 -16.14 12.28 -2.35
CA THR A 454 -15.97 11.51 -3.58
C THR A 454 -16.48 10.09 -3.33
N PRO A 455 -17.63 9.71 -3.88
CA PRO A 455 -18.17 8.36 -3.76
C PRO A 455 -17.46 7.39 -4.70
N PHE A 456 -17.53 6.07 -4.39
CA PHE A 456 -17.09 5.01 -5.29
C PHE A 456 -17.85 5.04 -6.62
N LYS A 457 -17.08 4.87 -7.70
CA LYS A 457 -17.64 4.67 -9.03
C LYS A 457 -16.87 3.54 -9.71
N LYS A 458 -17.55 2.43 -9.98
CA LYS A 458 -16.93 1.36 -10.76
C LYS A 458 -16.57 1.87 -12.17
N GLU A 459 -15.40 1.49 -12.66
CA GLU A 459 -14.91 1.89 -13.97
C GLU A 459 -14.75 0.66 -14.88
N GLU A 460 -15.62 0.55 -15.87
CA GLU A 460 -15.54 -0.44 -16.94
C GLU A 460 -14.60 0.08 -18.03
N VAL A 461 -13.52 -0.65 -18.29
CA VAL A 461 -12.53 -0.23 -19.30
C VAL A 461 -13.03 -0.60 -20.70
N ARG A 462 -13.39 -1.86 -20.91
CA ARG A 462 -13.94 -2.39 -22.18
C ARG A 462 -14.48 -3.81 -22.01
N ARG A 463 -15.35 -4.21 -22.94
CA ARG A 463 -15.67 -5.64 -23.12
C ARG A 463 -14.59 -6.28 -23.97
N VAL A 464 -14.07 -7.43 -23.50
CA VAL A 464 -12.97 -8.15 -24.15
C VAL A 464 -13.46 -9.41 -24.88
N ILE A 465 -14.36 -10.15 -24.22
CA ILE A 465 -15.01 -11.35 -24.76
C ILE A 465 -16.51 -11.29 -24.52
N SER A 466 -17.25 -12.14 -25.23
CA SER A 466 -18.68 -12.29 -25.04
C SER A 466 -19.00 -13.00 -23.71
N GLU A 467 -20.25 -12.83 -23.25
CA GLU A 467 -20.72 -13.53 -22.05
C GLU A 467 -20.78 -15.05 -22.24
N ASP A 468 -21.11 -15.51 -23.46
CA ASP A 468 -21.11 -16.92 -23.83
C ASP A 468 -19.71 -17.52 -23.74
N THR A 469 -18.68 -16.84 -24.26
CA THR A 469 -17.28 -17.28 -24.13
C THR A 469 -16.84 -17.31 -22.68
N SER A 470 -17.16 -16.27 -21.92
CA SER A 470 -16.88 -16.23 -20.48
C SER A 470 -17.53 -17.40 -19.74
N LYS A 471 -18.78 -17.72 -20.05
CA LYS A 471 -19.49 -18.83 -19.42
C LYS A 471 -18.82 -20.16 -19.74
N LEU A 472 -18.51 -20.42 -21.02
CA LEU A 472 -17.81 -21.65 -21.43
C LEU A 472 -16.44 -21.77 -20.75
N GLU A 473 -15.70 -20.68 -20.67
CA GLU A 473 -14.38 -20.71 -20.06
C GLU A 473 -14.43 -20.91 -18.54
N ARG A 474 -15.43 -20.35 -17.84
CA ARG A 474 -15.65 -20.61 -16.41
C ARG A 474 -15.91 -22.10 -16.16
N GLU A 475 -16.70 -22.77 -17.00
CA GLU A 475 -16.94 -24.22 -16.95
C GLU A 475 -15.65 -25.01 -17.15
N VAL A 476 -14.81 -24.62 -18.12
CA VAL A 476 -13.49 -25.26 -18.34
C VAL A 476 -12.58 -25.09 -17.14
N LEU A 477 -12.48 -23.86 -16.59
CA LEU A 477 -11.60 -23.59 -15.45
C LEU A 477 -12.08 -24.22 -14.15
N GLU A 478 -13.41 -24.43 -13.97
CA GLU A 478 -13.96 -25.26 -12.90
C GLU A 478 -13.55 -26.71 -13.05
N SER A 479 -13.59 -27.25 -14.27
CA SER A 479 -13.12 -28.61 -14.56
C SER A 479 -11.63 -28.76 -14.31
N VAL A 480 -10.79 -27.75 -14.60
CA VAL A 480 -9.36 -27.74 -14.25
C VAL A 480 -9.15 -27.92 -12.75
N VAL A 481 -10.00 -27.32 -11.91
CA VAL A 481 -9.94 -27.47 -10.44
C VAL A 481 -10.53 -28.81 -9.99
N THR A 482 -11.58 -29.29 -10.63
CA THR A 482 -12.25 -30.54 -10.23
C THR A 482 -11.52 -31.79 -10.72
N ASN A 483 -11.06 -31.79 -11.97
CA ASN A 483 -10.52 -32.95 -12.68
C ASN A 483 -9.05 -32.81 -13.10
N GLY A 484 -8.53 -31.57 -13.16
CA GLY A 484 -7.25 -31.25 -13.76
C GLY A 484 -6.14 -30.90 -12.78
N THR A 485 -5.19 -30.10 -13.27
CA THR A 485 -3.97 -29.68 -12.53
C THR A 485 -4.23 -28.76 -11.35
N GLY A 486 -5.42 -28.13 -11.25
CA GLY A 486 -5.82 -27.23 -10.17
C GLY A 486 -6.38 -27.91 -8.92
N ARG A 487 -6.45 -29.22 -8.85
CA ARG A 487 -7.16 -30.00 -7.82
C ARG A 487 -6.76 -29.68 -6.37
N ARG A 488 -5.53 -29.23 -6.11
CA ARG A 488 -5.08 -28.85 -4.76
C ARG A 488 -5.74 -27.57 -4.22
N SER A 489 -6.47 -26.85 -5.05
CA SER A 489 -7.31 -25.72 -4.64
C SER A 489 -8.79 -26.07 -4.57
N PHE A 490 -9.15 -27.35 -4.71
CA PHE A 490 -10.53 -27.82 -4.60
C PHE A 490 -11.09 -27.54 -3.20
N LEU A 491 -12.29 -26.97 -3.15
CA LEU A 491 -13.02 -26.66 -1.92
C LEU A 491 -14.35 -27.41 -1.92
N PRO A 492 -14.58 -28.41 -1.04
CA PRO A 492 -15.86 -29.09 -0.94
C PRO A 492 -17.01 -28.12 -0.71
N GLY A 493 -18.07 -28.26 -1.48
CA GLY A 493 -19.23 -27.39 -1.39
C GLY A 493 -19.06 -26.02 -2.02
N TYR A 494 -17.94 -25.74 -2.68
CA TYR A 494 -17.73 -24.50 -3.44
C TYR A 494 -17.33 -24.80 -4.87
N ARG A 495 -17.94 -24.10 -5.81
CA ARG A 495 -17.56 -24.15 -7.22
C ARG A 495 -16.39 -23.20 -7.43
N VAL A 496 -15.19 -23.75 -7.52
CA VAL A 496 -13.95 -22.97 -7.75
C VAL A 496 -13.46 -23.20 -9.16
N ALA A 497 -13.22 -22.12 -9.90
CA ALA A 497 -12.58 -22.13 -11.21
C ALA A 497 -11.17 -21.54 -11.11
N GLY A 498 -10.19 -22.17 -11.76
CA GLY A 498 -8.82 -21.65 -11.64
C GLY A 498 -7.79 -22.37 -12.48
N LYS A 499 -6.55 -21.87 -12.46
CA LYS A 499 -5.43 -22.38 -13.24
C LYS A 499 -4.11 -22.23 -12.51
N THR A 500 -3.31 -23.31 -12.51
CA THR A 500 -1.92 -23.32 -12.03
C THR A 500 -0.97 -22.77 -13.07
N GLY A 501 0.06 -22.06 -12.61
CA GLY A 501 1.20 -21.61 -13.40
C GLY A 501 2.52 -22.05 -12.79
N THR A 502 3.48 -22.36 -13.65
CA THR A 502 4.87 -22.62 -13.30
C THR A 502 5.71 -22.15 -14.45
N ALA A 503 6.51 -21.12 -14.22
CA ALA A 503 7.47 -20.62 -15.18
C ALA A 503 8.88 -20.77 -14.61
N GLN A 504 9.85 -21.17 -15.45
CA GLN A 504 11.25 -21.15 -15.05
C GLN A 504 11.68 -19.70 -14.87
N LYS A 505 12.46 -19.44 -13.83
CA LYS A 505 12.98 -18.09 -13.60
C LYS A 505 14.04 -17.73 -14.63
N VAL A 506 13.94 -16.52 -15.15
CA VAL A 506 14.91 -15.97 -16.11
C VAL A 506 15.91 -15.09 -15.38
N ALA A 507 17.20 -15.31 -15.58
CA ALA A 507 18.27 -14.40 -15.16
C ALA A 507 19.42 -14.46 -16.17
N ASN A 508 20.12 -13.33 -16.34
CA ASN A 508 21.29 -13.21 -17.22
C ASN A 508 21.05 -13.72 -18.66
N GLY A 509 19.82 -13.54 -19.19
CA GLY A 509 19.46 -13.96 -20.56
C GLY A 509 19.17 -15.43 -20.74
N GLY A 510 19.06 -16.22 -19.66
CA GLY A 510 18.73 -17.67 -19.70
C GLY A 510 17.80 -18.09 -18.55
N TYR A 511 17.29 -19.33 -18.65
CA TYR A 511 16.47 -19.92 -17.58
C TYR A 511 17.37 -20.57 -16.53
N ILE A 512 17.04 -20.28 -15.23
CA ILE A 512 17.69 -20.91 -14.09
C ILE A 512 17.07 -22.30 -13.87
N GLN A 513 17.91 -23.35 -13.89
CA GLN A 513 17.42 -24.69 -13.66
C GLN A 513 17.04 -24.91 -12.20
N GLY A 514 15.84 -25.44 -11.95
CA GLY A 514 15.36 -25.76 -10.60
C GLY A 514 14.82 -24.57 -9.81
N GLU A 515 14.73 -23.38 -10.41
CA GLU A 515 14.14 -22.20 -9.78
C GLU A 515 12.95 -21.73 -10.61
N TYR A 516 11.77 -21.61 -9.96
CA TYR A 516 10.51 -21.29 -10.63
C TYR A 516 9.84 -20.06 -10.00
N VAL A 517 9.00 -19.44 -10.83
CA VAL A 517 7.90 -18.59 -10.35
C VAL A 517 6.64 -19.46 -10.40
N ALA A 518 6.16 -19.83 -9.23
CA ALA A 518 4.97 -20.64 -9.05
C ALA A 518 3.75 -19.74 -8.86
N SER A 519 2.66 -19.98 -9.57
CA SER A 519 1.45 -19.17 -9.45
C SER A 519 0.18 -20.01 -9.48
N PHE A 520 -0.89 -19.45 -8.89
CA PHE A 520 -2.23 -19.99 -9.02
C PHE A 520 -3.22 -18.82 -9.05
N VAL A 521 -4.10 -18.82 -10.05
CA VAL A 521 -5.19 -17.86 -10.17
C VAL A 521 -6.52 -18.61 -10.11
N ALA A 522 -7.47 -18.08 -9.34
CA ALA A 522 -8.78 -18.69 -9.21
C ALA A 522 -9.87 -17.66 -8.92
N PHE A 523 -11.10 -18.03 -9.17
CA PHE A 523 -12.27 -17.28 -8.76
C PHE A 523 -13.39 -18.20 -8.26
N ALA A 524 -14.23 -17.67 -7.40
CA ALA A 524 -15.35 -18.40 -6.79
C ALA A 524 -16.53 -17.46 -6.44
N PRO A 525 -17.79 -17.98 -6.43
CA PRO A 525 -18.23 -19.22 -7.09
C PRO A 525 -18.04 -19.17 -8.62
N ALA A 526 -17.80 -20.31 -9.28
CA ALA A 526 -17.50 -20.34 -10.72
C ALA A 526 -18.67 -19.85 -11.60
N ASP A 527 -19.90 -20.07 -11.18
CA ASP A 527 -21.11 -19.66 -11.90
C ASP A 527 -21.48 -18.19 -11.69
N LYS A 528 -21.24 -17.65 -10.48
CA LYS A 528 -21.51 -16.25 -10.09
C LYS A 528 -20.31 -15.67 -9.32
N PRO A 529 -19.21 -15.39 -9.99
CA PRO A 529 -17.96 -14.97 -9.34
C PRO A 529 -18.15 -13.72 -8.48
N ARG A 530 -17.71 -13.82 -7.22
CA ARG A 530 -17.72 -12.73 -6.24
C ARG A 530 -16.32 -12.41 -5.75
N LEU A 531 -15.39 -13.34 -5.96
CA LEU A 531 -14.02 -13.23 -5.50
C LEU A 531 -13.10 -13.83 -6.55
N ALA A 532 -12.17 -13.05 -7.07
CA ALA A 532 -11.05 -13.50 -7.90
C ALA A 532 -9.75 -13.28 -7.15
N MET A 533 -8.84 -14.25 -7.18
CA MET A 533 -7.60 -14.22 -6.41
C MET A 533 -6.43 -14.77 -7.22
N LEU A 534 -5.23 -14.26 -6.93
CA LEU A 534 -3.98 -14.71 -7.50
C LEU A 534 -2.93 -14.84 -6.41
N ALA A 535 -2.24 -15.96 -6.34
CA ALA A 535 -1.01 -16.13 -5.57
C ALA A 535 0.18 -16.31 -6.53
N VAL A 536 1.29 -15.61 -6.26
CA VAL A 536 2.55 -15.72 -6.97
C VAL A 536 3.66 -15.93 -5.95
N VAL A 537 4.49 -16.96 -6.15
CA VAL A 537 5.61 -17.32 -5.26
C VAL A 537 6.89 -17.40 -6.13
N ASP A 538 7.80 -16.47 -5.92
CA ASP A 538 9.03 -16.33 -6.70
C ASP A 538 10.23 -16.96 -6.02
N GLY A 539 11.07 -17.64 -6.78
CA GLY A 539 12.30 -18.25 -6.30
C GLY A 539 12.05 -19.53 -5.50
N THR A 540 11.12 -20.35 -5.93
CA THR A 540 10.80 -21.66 -5.33
C THR A 540 11.22 -22.81 -6.25
N PRO A 541 11.67 -23.98 -5.71
CA PRO A 541 11.90 -25.17 -6.52
C PRO A 541 10.62 -25.96 -6.81
N PHE A 542 9.46 -25.50 -6.30
CA PHE A 542 8.18 -26.20 -6.41
C PHE A 542 7.29 -25.62 -7.50
N TYR A 543 6.40 -26.47 -8.03
CA TYR A 543 5.41 -26.08 -9.04
C TYR A 543 4.20 -25.36 -8.40
N GLY A 544 3.50 -24.55 -9.21
CA GLY A 544 2.35 -23.75 -8.75
C GLY A 544 1.23 -24.57 -8.08
N GLY A 545 0.94 -25.76 -8.62
CA GLY A 545 -0.02 -26.68 -7.99
C GLY A 545 0.44 -27.24 -6.64
N VAL A 546 1.73 -27.15 -6.30
CA VAL A 546 2.30 -27.67 -5.05
C VAL A 546 2.35 -26.60 -3.97
N VAL A 547 2.70 -25.36 -4.30
CA VAL A 547 2.92 -24.30 -3.32
C VAL A 547 1.87 -23.17 -3.42
N ALA A 548 1.55 -22.67 -4.62
CA ALA A 548 0.64 -21.54 -4.77
C ALA A 548 -0.84 -21.93 -4.61
N ALA A 549 -1.25 -23.10 -5.12
CA ALA A 549 -2.65 -23.55 -5.05
C ALA A 549 -3.14 -23.81 -3.62
N PRO A 550 -2.41 -24.52 -2.74
CA PRO A 550 -2.85 -24.71 -1.34
C PRO A 550 -2.89 -23.41 -0.53
N VAL A 551 -1.96 -22.49 -0.79
CA VAL A 551 -1.93 -21.18 -0.15
C VAL A 551 -3.17 -20.39 -0.53
N LEU A 552 -3.49 -20.33 -1.82
CA LEU A 552 -4.67 -19.61 -2.29
C LEU A 552 -5.96 -20.29 -1.83
N GLN A 553 -5.98 -21.63 -1.75
CA GLN A 553 -7.12 -22.41 -1.20
C GLN A 553 -7.46 -21.96 0.23
N SER A 554 -6.45 -21.83 1.11
CA SER A 554 -6.64 -21.39 2.50
C SER A 554 -7.25 -20.00 2.56
N VAL A 555 -6.66 -19.03 1.86
CA VAL A 555 -7.14 -17.65 1.84
C VAL A 555 -8.53 -17.54 1.22
N MET A 556 -8.80 -18.27 0.12
CA MET A 556 -10.09 -18.26 -0.54
C MET A 556 -11.20 -18.83 0.34
N LEU A 557 -10.93 -19.93 1.03
CA LEU A 557 -11.90 -20.55 1.93
C LEU A 557 -12.30 -19.62 3.07
N ASP A 558 -11.31 -19.01 3.74
CA ASP A 558 -11.56 -18.06 4.82
C ASP A 558 -12.29 -16.82 4.30
N SER A 559 -11.92 -16.31 3.12
CA SER A 559 -12.58 -15.17 2.49
C SER A 559 -14.02 -15.44 2.08
N LEU A 560 -14.30 -16.61 1.49
CA LEU A 560 -15.68 -16.99 1.10
C LEU A 560 -16.59 -17.11 2.33
N ARG A 561 -16.10 -17.73 3.39
CA ARG A 561 -16.82 -17.86 4.66
C ARG A 561 -17.08 -16.50 5.30
N TYR A 562 -16.04 -15.68 5.37
CA TYR A 562 -16.11 -14.32 5.92
C TYR A 562 -17.10 -13.43 5.14
N LEU A 563 -17.11 -13.52 3.80
CA LEU A 563 -18.07 -12.82 2.95
C LEU A 563 -19.51 -13.39 3.02
N GLY A 564 -19.74 -14.41 3.83
CA GLY A 564 -21.05 -15.07 3.97
C GLY A 564 -21.50 -15.83 2.73
N ILE A 565 -20.57 -16.20 1.84
CA ILE A 565 -20.86 -17.01 0.67
C ILE A 565 -21.02 -18.46 1.13
N LYS A 566 -22.26 -18.94 1.12
CA LYS A 566 -22.61 -20.28 1.61
C LYS A 566 -22.13 -21.36 0.65
N PRO A 567 -21.75 -22.55 1.16
CA PRO A 567 -21.53 -23.72 0.33
C PRO A 567 -22.78 -24.06 -0.51
N ASP A 568 -22.57 -24.41 -1.77
CA ASP A 568 -23.59 -24.87 -2.68
C ASP A 568 -23.76 -26.39 -2.50
N THR A 569 -24.97 -26.85 -2.19
CA THR A 569 -25.27 -28.27 -2.02
C THR A 569 -25.18 -29.06 -3.33
N ALA A 570 -25.27 -28.39 -4.48
CA ALA A 570 -25.05 -28.95 -5.79
C ALA A 570 -23.58 -29.00 -6.22
N ALA A 571 -22.68 -28.31 -5.50
CA ALA A 571 -21.27 -28.33 -5.81
C ALA A 571 -20.64 -29.69 -5.46
N PRO A 572 -19.58 -30.12 -6.18
CA PRO A 572 -18.87 -31.33 -5.85
C PRO A 572 -18.38 -31.34 -4.40
N MET A 573 -18.64 -32.45 -3.69
CA MET A 573 -18.11 -32.66 -2.34
C MET A 573 -16.75 -33.38 -2.35
N THR A 574 -16.40 -34.00 -3.45
CA THR A 574 -15.13 -34.70 -3.65
C THR A 574 -14.55 -34.32 -5.02
N PRO A 575 -13.25 -34.17 -5.14
CA PRO A 575 -12.63 -33.98 -6.43
C PRO A 575 -12.75 -35.26 -7.27
N GLY A 576 -12.71 -35.15 -8.60
CA GLY A 576 -12.63 -36.29 -9.51
C GLY A 576 -11.43 -37.20 -9.24
N LYS A 577 -11.14 -38.22 -10.05
CA LYS A 577 -10.03 -39.18 -9.82
C LYS A 577 -8.68 -38.50 -9.64
N PRO A 578 -7.85 -38.90 -8.64
CA PRO A 578 -6.53 -38.29 -8.43
C PRO A 578 -5.62 -38.39 -9.64
N LEU A 579 -4.93 -37.31 -9.96
CA LEU A 579 -3.74 -37.40 -10.79
C LEU A 579 -2.62 -38.07 -9.96
N PRO A 580 -1.83 -38.98 -10.51
CA PRO A 580 -0.76 -39.66 -9.77
C PRO A 580 0.20 -38.63 -9.13
N GLY A 581 0.48 -38.80 -7.82
CA GLY A 581 1.40 -37.95 -7.06
C GLY A 581 0.81 -36.64 -6.48
N LEU A 582 -0.52 -36.47 -6.52
CA LEU A 582 -1.18 -35.30 -5.93
C LEU A 582 -2.03 -35.72 -4.71
N GLU A 583 -1.49 -35.56 -3.50
CA GLU A 583 -2.28 -35.64 -2.26
C GLU A 583 -2.89 -34.28 -1.90
N PHE A 584 -4.13 -34.28 -1.36
CA PHE A 584 -4.79 -33.06 -0.94
C PHE A 584 -4.48 -32.80 0.53
N PRO A 585 -4.16 -31.56 0.92
CA PRO A 585 -4.16 -31.20 2.33
C PRO A 585 -5.58 -31.37 2.91
N PRO A 586 -5.72 -31.88 4.15
CA PRO A 586 -7.02 -32.02 4.79
C PRO A 586 -7.65 -30.63 4.95
N ILE A 587 -8.93 -30.53 4.57
CA ILE A 587 -9.71 -29.30 4.82
C ILE A 587 -10.16 -29.33 6.28
N LYS A 588 -9.67 -28.37 7.05
CA LYS A 588 -10.05 -28.24 8.44
C LYS A 588 -11.44 -27.62 8.57
N LYS A 589 -12.16 -27.99 9.63
CA LYS A 589 -13.50 -27.45 9.92
C LYS A 589 -13.40 -25.94 10.14
N ALA A 590 -14.45 -25.21 9.79
CA ALA A 590 -14.58 -23.81 10.16
C ALA A 590 -14.92 -23.70 11.65
N GLY A 591 -14.38 -22.66 12.28
CA GLY A 591 -14.74 -22.22 13.60
C GLY A 591 -15.16 -20.74 13.57
N THR A 592 -16.01 -20.34 14.49
CA THR A 592 -16.36 -18.94 14.70
C THR A 592 -15.35 -18.34 15.67
N VAL A 593 -14.67 -17.27 15.27
CA VAL A 593 -13.72 -16.55 16.11
C VAL A 593 -14.48 -15.81 17.20
N PRO A 594 -14.21 -16.08 18.50
CA PRO A 594 -14.82 -15.26 19.56
C PRO A 594 -14.27 -13.83 19.54
N SER A 595 -15.10 -12.85 19.91
CA SER A 595 -14.63 -11.50 20.15
C SER A 595 -13.89 -11.47 21.49
N VAL A 596 -12.64 -11.04 21.46
CA VAL A 596 -11.78 -10.91 22.66
C VAL A 596 -11.31 -9.48 22.88
N LEU A 597 -11.91 -8.52 22.20
CA LEU A 597 -11.61 -7.09 22.36
C LEU A 597 -11.89 -6.63 23.81
N GLY A 598 -10.97 -5.88 24.38
CA GLY A 598 -11.07 -5.34 25.74
C GLY A 598 -10.89 -6.39 26.83
N LEU A 599 -10.50 -7.63 26.51
CA LEU A 599 -10.17 -8.65 27.51
C LEU A 599 -8.69 -8.58 27.86
N PRO A 600 -8.32 -8.96 29.11
CA PRO A 600 -6.94 -9.26 29.45
C PRO A 600 -6.39 -10.41 28.59
N LEU A 601 -5.11 -10.33 28.21
CA LEU A 601 -4.47 -11.31 27.32
C LEU A 601 -4.71 -12.77 27.75
N ALA A 602 -4.57 -13.07 29.03
CA ALA A 602 -4.77 -14.43 29.54
C ALA A 602 -6.21 -14.97 29.34
N GLU A 603 -7.21 -14.09 29.45
CA GLU A 603 -8.62 -14.43 29.20
C GLU A 603 -8.89 -14.57 27.71
N ALA A 604 -8.31 -13.68 26.88
CA ALA A 604 -8.38 -13.75 25.44
C ALA A 604 -7.78 -15.04 24.87
N GLU A 605 -6.59 -15.43 25.33
CA GLU A 605 -5.94 -16.69 24.95
C GLU A 605 -6.76 -17.91 25.36
N LYS A 606 -7.35 -17.88 26.55
CA LYS A 606 -8.23 -18.96 27.02
C LYS A 606 -9.50 -19.06 26.16
N ALA A 607 -10.13 -17.95 25.82
CA ALA A 607 -11.32 -17.90 24.99
C ALA A 607 -11.03 -18.41 23.57
N LEU A 608 -9.94 -17.96 22.96
CA LEU A 608 -9.50 -18.41 21.64
C LEU A 608 -9.13 -19.89 21.62
N THR A 609 -8.37 -20.37 22.61
CA THR A 609 -7.99 -21.77 22.72
C THR A 609 -9.21 -22.67 22.95
N GLY A 610 -10.16 -22.23 23.76
CA GLY A 610 -11.43 -22.93 23.98
C GLY A 610 -12.29 -23.05 22.70
N ALA A 611 -12.19 -22.08 21.81
CA ALA A 611 -12.82 -22.09 20.50
C ALA A 611 -11.99 -22.81 19.39
N GLY A 612 -10.82 -23.35 19.76
CA GLY A 612 -9.94 -24.10 18.85
C GLY A 612 -9.02 -23.25 18.00
N PHE A 613 -8.73 -22.01 18.41
CA PHE A 613 -7.79 -21.10 17.76
C PHE A 613 -6.50 -20.90 18.55
N LYS A 614 -5.50 -20.30 17.92
CA LYS A 614 -4.25 -19.92 18.58
C LYS A 614 -4.13 -18.39 18.57
N ALA A 615 -3.77 -17.80 19.71
CA ALA A 615 -3.42 -16.39 19.76
C ALA A 615 -1.98 -16.18 19.28
N ILE A 616 -1.77 -15.11 18.53
CA ILE A 616 -0.46 -14.49 18.25
C ILE A 616 -0.60 -13.05 18.71
N THR A 617 0.39 -12.56 19.45
CA THR A 617 0.36 -11.22 20.04
C THR A 617 1.31 -10.29 19.30
N GLU A 618 0.93 -9.04 19.13
CA GLU A 618 1.75 -7.95 18.64
C GLU A 618 1.50 -6.72 19.52
N GLY A 619 2.54 -5.95 19.81
CA GLY A 619 2.50 -4.84 20.75
C GLY A 619 2.80 -5.27 22.20
N GLN A 620 2.89 -4.30 23.09
CA GLN A 620 3.18 -4.51 24.52
C GLN A 620 1.98 -4.05 25.36
N GLY A 621 1.61 -4.85 26.35
CA GLY A 621 0.48 -4.58 27.24
C GLY A 621 -0.27 -5.85 27.62
N GLU A 622 -1.23 -5.71 28.53
CA GLU A 622 -2.01 -6.82 29.06
C GLU A 622 -3.44 -6.91 28.51
N MET A 623 -3.87 -5.89 27.74
CA MET A 623 -5.23 -5.80 27.22
C MET A 623 -5.26 -5.93 25.69
N VAL A 624 -6.24 -6.65 25.16
CA VAL A 624 -6.47 -6.76 23.71
C VAL A 624 -7.18 -5.52 23.21
N LEU A 625 -6.49 -4.70 22.42
CA LEU A 625 -7.03 -3.49 21.79
C LEU A 625 -7.69 -3.77 20.46
N ASP A 626 -7.19 -4.75 19.70
CA ASP A 626 -7.72 -5.16 18.41
C ASP A 626 -7.41 -6.62 18.15
N GLN A 627 -8.19 -7.26 17.28
CA GLN A 627 -8.00 -8.65 16.87
C GLN A 627 -8.22 -8.84 15.38
N ILE A 628 -7.43 -9.72 14.77
CA ILE A 628 -7.58 -10.10 13.37
C ILE A 628 -7.46 -11.62 13.24
N PRO A 629 -8.46 -12.30 12.67
CA PRO A 629 -9.79 -11.82 12.24
C PRO A 629 -10.64 -11.29 13.38
N HIS A 630 -11.57 -10.40 13.06
CA HIS A 630 -12.50 -9.86 14.06
C HIS A 630 -13.41 -10.96 14.66
N GLY A 631 -14.05 -10.68 15.78
CA GLY A 631 -15.07 -11.53 16.37
C GLY A 631 -16.18 -11.88 15.38
N ASP A 632 -16.75 -13.08 15.50
CA ASP A 632 -17.76 -13.66 14.62
C ASP A 632 -17.29 -14.06 13.20
N ALA A 633 -16.03 -13.80 12.83
CA ALA A 633 -15.46 -14.28 11.58
C ALA A 633 -15.44 -15.81 11.54
N GLN A 634 -15.82 -16.39 10.41
CA GLN A 634 -15.74 -17.83 10.15
C GLN A 634 -14.41 -18.16 9.48
N VAL A 635 -13.51 -18.81 10.18
CA VAL A 635 -12.19 -19.19 9.65
C VAL A 635 -11.85 -20.65 9.95
N GLU A 636 -10.80 -21.16 9.33
CA GLU A 636 -10.31 -22.52 9.55
C GLU A 636 -10.00 -22.78 11.03
N ALA A 637 -10.52 -23.85 11.61
CA ALA A 637 -10.21 -24.25 12.99
C ALA A 637 -8.70 -24.49 13.17
N GLY A 638 -8.13 -23.95 14.25
CA GLY A 638 -6.70 -23.94 14.52
C GLY A 638 -5.94 -22.80 13.87
N SER A 639 -6.64 -21.88 13.20
CA SER A 639 -6.04 -20.63 12.68
C SER A 639 -5.47 -19.78 13.80
N ASN A 640 -4.42 -19.02 13.47
CA ASN A 640 -3.89 -18.00 14.34
C ASN A 640 -4.77 -16.76 14.31
N ILE A 641 -5.07 -16.22 15.47
CA ILE A 641 -5.77 -14.94 15.65
C ILE A 641 -4.73 -13.95 16.19
N LEU A 642 -4.48 -12.92 15.44
CA LEU A 642 -3.55 -11.86 15.80
C LEU A 642 -4.25 -10.91 16.78
N LEU A 643 -3.64 -10.69 17.94
CA LEU A 643 -4.10 -9.80 19.00
C LEU A 643 -3.12 -8.63 19.11
N TYR A 644 -3.65 -7.43 18.96
CA TYR A 644 -2.90 -6.21 19.23
C TYR A 644 -3.08 -5.81 20.69
N LEU A 645 -1.97 -5.70 21.43
CA LEU A 645 -1.98 -5.46 22.87
C LEU A 645 -1.65 -4.00 23.21
N GLY A 646 -2.22 -3.53 24.31
CA GLY A 646 -1.92 -2.23 24.92
C GLY A 646 -2.25 -2.19 26.40
N LYS A 647 -1.97 -1.07 27.06
CA LYS A 647 -2.09 -0.95 28.54
C LYS A 647 -3.51 -0.75 29.03
N ASP A 648 -4.41 -0.14 28.24
CA ASP A 648 -5.81 0.16 28.62
C ASP A 648 -6.82 -0.21 27.53
N ALA A 649 -7.94 -0.81 27.98
CA ALA A 649 -9.10 -1.15 27.14
C ALA A 649 -9.97 0.05 26.70
N ALA A 650 -9.75 1.21 27.28
CA ALA A 650 -10.44 2.43 26.87
C ALA A 650 -9.89 2.86 25.50
N THR A 651 -10.79 3.09 24.55
CA THR A 651 -10.58 3.63 23.18
C THR A 651 -9.14 4.07 22.97
N PRO A 652 -8.42 3.74 21.90
CA PRO A 652 -7.02 4.08 21.75
C PRO A 652 -6.86 5.60 21.90
N THR A 653 -6.89 6.06 23.13
CA THR A 653 -6.43 7.36 23.52
C THR A 653 -4.93 7.23 23.58
N LEU A 654 -4.34 7.75 22.60
CA LEU A 654 -2.98 7.97 22.20
C LEU A 654 -1.96 8.30 23.33
N ALA A 655 -2.38 8.31 24.59
CA ALA A 655 -1.54 8.62 25.74
C ALA A 655 -0.55 7.49 26.08
N ASN A 656 -0.89 6.22 25.80
CA ASN A 656 -0.14 5.08 26.32
C ASN A 656 0.81 4.43 25.30
N TRP A 657 0.68 4.76 24.01
CA TRP A 657 1.54 4.19 22.98
C TRP A 657 3.03 4.56 23.13
N TRP A 658 3.32 5.68 23.77
CA TRP A 658 4.68 6.18 23.96
C TRP A 658 5.46 5.40 25.03
N GLU A 659 4.81 4.78 25.99
CA GLU A 659 5.49 4.07 27.08
C GLU A 659 6.07 2.74 26.65
N ASP A 660 5.51 2.11 25.59
CA ASP A 660 5.91 0.77 25.17
C ASP A 660 7.16 0.75 24.26
N GLN A 661 7.63 1.90 23.77
CA GLN A 661 8.80 1.96 22.87
C GLN A 661 10.16 2.13 23.60
N ASP A 662 10.15 2.59 24.85
CA ASP A 662 11.40 2.85 25.58
C ASP A 662 12.05 1.58 26.19
N GLU A 663 11.32 0.46 26.32
CA GLU A 663 11.90 -0.79 26.86
C GLU A 663 12.69 -1.60 25.81
N ASP A 664 12.34 -1.53 24.52
CA ASP A 664 13.04 -2.28 23.46
C ASP A 664 14.44 -1.72 23.13
N VAL A 665 14.67 -0.44 23.33
CA VAL A 665 15.99 0.18 23.08
C VAL A 665 17.03 -0.27 24.10
N SER A 666 16.62 -0.56 25.34
CA SER A 666 17.53 -1.05 26.38
C SER A 666 17.90 -2.53 26.22
N ALA A 667 17.02 -3.34 25.65
CA ALA A 667 17.26 -4.76 25.37
C ALA A 667 18.21 -4.97 24.18
N MET A 668 18.18 -4.10 23.17
CA MET A 668 19.11 -4.17 22.04
C MET A 668 20.55 -3.76 22.39
N GLN A 669 20.74 -2.87 23.35
CA GLN A 669 22.10 -2.50 23.80
C GLN A 669 22.83 -3.59 24.59
N SER A 670 22.12 -4.57 25.12
CA SER A 670 22.73 -5.70 25.87
C SER A 670 23.18 -6.86 24.98
N LEU A 671 22.76 -6.90 23.71
CA LEU A 671 23.10 -7.99 22.77
C LEU A 671 24.24 -7.67 21.79
N THR A 672 24.76 -6.44 21.77
CA THR A 672 25.95 -6.10 20.98
C THR A 672 27.22 -6.30 21.83
N GLY A 673 27.53 -7.55 22.11
CA GLY A 673 28.85 -7.95 22.57
C GLY A 673 29.90 -7.55 21.53
N ARG A 674 30.82 -6.70 21.94
CA ARG A 674 31.96 -6.19 21.17
C ARG A 674 32.71 -7.33 20.47
N VAL A 675 32.73 -7.28 19.13
CA VAL A 675 33.77 -7.98 18.36
C VAL A 675 34.75 -6.88 17.89
N PRO A 676 36.04 -6.96 18.23
CA PRO A 676 37.04 -5.98 17.80
C PRO A 676 37.35 -6.19 16.31
N ILE A 677 37.06 -5.22 15.49
CA ILE A 677 37.54 -5.17 14.09
C ILE A 677 38.98 -4.67 14.12
N SER A 678 39.93 -5.58 13.85
CA SER A 678 41.32 -5.22 13.58
C SER A 678 41.39 -4.48 12.24
N ALA A 679 41.87 -3.26 12.28
CA ALA A 679 42.25 -2.49 11.09
C ALA A 679 43.49 -3.12 10.43
N SER A 680 43.43 -3.33 9.13
CA SER A 680 44.64 -3.54 8.31
C SER A 680 44.58 -2.56 7.11
N PRO A 681 45.67 -1.86 6.83
CA PRO A 681 45.71 -0.82 5.81
C PRO A 681 46.15 -1.41 4.47
N LEU A 682 45.46 -1.10 3.41
CA LEU A 682 46.03 -1.20 2.06
C LEU A 682 45.73 0.08 1.29
N GLY A 683 46.84 0.76 1.01
CA GLY A 683 46.91 1.92 0.17
C GLY A 683 46.97 1.56 -1.34
N ARG A 684 46.70 2.56 -2.06
CA ARG A 684 46.78 2.98 -3.45
C ARG A 684 45.50 2.94 -4.24
#